data_9284c82fe90259c4eb64351f36048144
#
_entry.id   9284c82fe90259c4eb64351f36048144
#
_cell.length_a   1.000
_cell.length_b   1.000
_cell.length_c   1.000
_cell.angle_alpha   90.00
_cell.angle_beta   90.00
_cell.angle_gamma   90.00
#
_symmetry.space_group_name_H-M   'P 1'
#
loop_
_entity.id
_entity.type
_entity.pdbx_description
1 polymer ?
#
loop_
_entity_poly.entity_id
_entity_poly.type
_entity_poly.pdbx_seq_one_letter_code
_entity_poly.pdbx_strand_id
1 'polypeptide(L)'
;MKTVVLAYHTIGCRGIEALLRNGFEIAAVFTHKDDPNENMWFESVAELAASRNIPVYAPEDINHPLWVKRIREIAPDIIFSFYYRHLIRPPILDIPPAGCLNLHGSLLPKYRGRSPINWVLVNCEKETGVTLHYMTPRPDDGDILCQKSIEISDGDTARSLHEKTATTTSGILDETLPLVAGGTAPRHPQDHSKATYYGGRGPEDGEIDWSGTATEVRGLVRAVTRPFPGAFSHVGDRKCFIWMVTEVEDRGEGSRPGTVLSVDPMVIACGNGAVGVDFGQAESGVYMSGSQLSAELGLVEGMSFGARASSRAEAGRQKSVLILGVDGFIGNALSERLLESGKYEVHGMDLRSDYIQRLLGRPGFHFDEGDISIHREWIEYHIRKCDIVIPLVAIATPIEYTRNPLRVFELDFEENLRVVRYCVKYEKRIVFPSTSEVYGMCEDENFNEDDSKLVLGPIRMQRWIYSCSKQLLDRVIWAYGAQKGLRFTLFRPFNWIGPRLDSLMSARIGSSRAITQLILNLVEGTPIQLIDSGNQKRCFTDVTDGVECLFRIIENKGSVCDSRIINIGNPENEASIRDLAELLVSKFNEHPMHSKFPPFAGFREVESRTYYGEGYQDMDHRKPSIQNARRLLNWAPTVELERSVEETLDFFLREAIRCGEFEIIDAVGSKQ
;
A
#
# COMPACT_ATOMS: atom_id res chain seq x y z
N MET A 1 -33.34 -2.68 -17.18
CA MET A 1 -32.49 -1.83 -16.31
C MET A 1 -31.28 -1.37 -17.13
N LYS A 2 -30.98 -0.08 -17.05
CA LYS A 2 -29.80 0.54 -17.65
C LYS A 2 -28.59 0.31 -16.73
N THR A 3 -27.48 -0.20 -17.28
CA THR A 3 -26.33 -0.55 -16.45
C THR A 3 -25.03 -0.01 -17.04
N VAL A 4 -24.06 0.24 -16.16
CA VAL A 4 -22.63 0.40 -16.45
C VAL A 4 -21.92 -0.85 -15.95
N VAL A 5 -20.99 -1.36 -16.74
CA VAL A 5 -20.24 -2.58 -16.43
C VAL A 5 -18.75 -2.25 -16.30
N LEU A 6 -18.16 -2.67 -15.19
CA LEU A 6 -16.73 -2.60 -14.91
C LEU A 6 -16.20 -4.03 -15.10
N ALA A 7 -15.41 -4.32 -16.11
CA ALA A 7 -15.12 -5.71 -16.45
C ALA A 7 -13.70 -5.90 -17.00
N TYR A 8 -13.13 -7.08 -16.71
CA TYR A 8 -11.86 -7.53 -17.26
C TYR A 8 -11.82 -9.06 -17.37
N HIS A 9 -10.97 -9.61 -18.24
CA HIS A 9 -10.75 -11.05 -18.38
C HIS A 9 -11.98 -11.81 -18.90
N THR A 10 -11.85 -13.13 -19.16
CA THR A 10 -12.94 -14.01 -19.62
C THR A 10 -14.18 -13.94 -18.75
N ILE A 11 -14.01 -13.81 -17.42
CA ILE A 11 -15.13 -13.69 -16.49
C ILE A 11 -15.92 -12.41 -16.71
N GLY A 12 -15.22 -11.31 -17.06
CA GLY A 12 -15.86 -10.07 -17.50
C GLY A 12 -16.69 -10.26 -18.77
N CYS A 13 -16.18 -11.02 -19.74
CA CYS A 13 -16.91 -11.37 -20.95
C CYS A 13 -18.18 -12.17 -20.63
N ARG A 14 -18.09 -13.19 -19.77
CA ARG A 14 -19.27 -13.97 -19.32
C ARG A 14 -20.30 -13.12 -18.59
N GLY A 15 -19.85 -12.14 -17.79
CA GLY A 15 -20.74 -11.18 -17.12
C GLY A 15 -21.51 -10.33 -18.13
N ILE A 16 -20.83 -9.74 -19.12
CA ILE A 16 -21.45 -8.94 -20.18
C ILE A 16 -22.47 -9.77 -20.98
N GLU A 17 -22.09 -10.98 -21.40
CA GLU A 17 -22.98 -11.90 -22.13
C GLU A 17 -24.21 -12.26 -21.32
N ALA A 18 -24.08 -12.55 -20.02
CA ALA A 18 -25.20 -12.85 -19.15
C ALA A 18 -26.15 -11.67 -19.00
N LEU A 19 -25.63 -10.44 -18.81
CA LEU A 19 -26.44 -9.23 -18.77
C LEU A 19 -27.25 -9.02 -20.05
N LEU A 20 -26.61 -9.18 -21.21
CA LEU A 20 -27.29 -9.04 -22.51
C LEU A 20 -28.38 -10.10 -22.70
N ARG A 21 -28.10 -11.38 -22.34
CA ARG A 21 -29.11 -12.46 -22.41
C ARG A 21 -30.33 -12.20 -21.51
N ASN A 22 -30.10 -11.56 -20.37
CA ASN A 22 -31.16 -11.24 -19.40
C ASN A 22 -31.81 -9.87 -19.62
N GLY A 23 -31.56 -9.22 -20.78
CA GLY A 23 -32.26 -8.01 -21.19
C GLY A 23 -31.81 -6.72 -20.49
N PHE A 24 -30.62 -6.68 -19.91
CA PHE A 24 -30.05 -5.45 -19.39
C PHE A 24 -29.51 -4.58 -20.55
N GLU A 25 -29.76 -3.27 -20.45
CA GLU A 25 -29.20 -2.27 -21.36
C GLU A 25 -27.81 -1.84 -20.86
N ILE A 26 -26.75 -2.28 -21.52
CA ILE A 26 -25.40 -1.89 -21.16
C ILE A 26 -25.05 -0.57 -21.85
N ALA A 27 -25.06 0.52 -21.10
CA ALA A 27 -24.82 1.87 -21.60
C ALA A 27 -23.33 2.18 -21.80
N ALA A 28 -22.46 1.54 -21.04
CA ALA A 28 -21.00 1.64 -21.16
C ALA A 28 -20.31 0.48 -20.45
N VAL A 29 -19.12 0.14 -20.97
CA VAL A 29 -18.17 -0.80 -20.34
C VAL A 29 -16.91 -0.04 -19.99
N PHE A 30 -16.41 -0.20 -18.77
CA PHE A 30 -15.09 0.23 -18.35
C PHE A 30 -14.22 -1.01 -18.15
N THR A 31 -13.02 -0.97 -18.75
CA THR A 31 -12.06 -2.09 -18.71
C THR A 31 -10.65 -1.55 -18.46
N HIS A 32 -9.66 -2.42 -18.53
CA HIS A 32 -8.24 -2.06 -18.43
C HIS A 32 -7.57 -2.12 -19.80
N LYS A 33 -6.51 -1.33 -19.98
CA LYS A 33 -5.57 -1.54 -21.08
C LYS A 33 -4.83 -2.84 -20.83
N ASP A 34 -4.65 -3.64 -21.87
CA ASP A 34 -3.84 -4.84 -21.79
C ASP A 34 -2.37 -4.45 -21.56
N ASP A 35 -1.73 -5.11 -20.61
CA ASP A 35 -0.30 -4.92 -20.35
C ASP A 35 0.49 -5.72 -21.40
N PRO A 36 1.37 -5.09 -22.20
CA PRO A 36 2.17 -5.80 -23.20
C PRO A 36 3.14 -6.83 -22.60
N ASN A 37 3.40 -6.76 -21.29
CA ASN A 37 4.23 -7.72 -20.57
C ASN A 37 3.41 -8.87 -19.94
N GLU A 38 2.07 -8.79 -19.95
CA GLU A 38 1.18 -9.85 -19.45
C GLU A 38 0.91 -10.88 -20.55
N ASN A 39 1.00 -12.15 -20.20
CA ASN A 39 0.60 -13.21 -21.14
C ASN A 39 -0.93 -13.22 -21.32
N MET A 40 -1.41 -12.77 -22.47
CA MET A 40 -2.84 -12.66 -22.81
C MET A 40 -3.39 -14.05 -23.19
N TRP A 41 -3.88 -14.80 -22.23
CA TRP A 41 -4.49 -16.14 -22.42
C TRP A 41 -6.01 -16.15 -22.25
N PHE A 42 -6.62 -14.99 -22.05
CA PHE A 42 -8.04 -14.78 -21.77
C PHE A 42 -8.70 -13.90 -22.84
N GLU A 43 -10.03 -13.91 -22.86
CA GLU A 43 -10.83 -13.14 -23.80
C GLU A 43 -10.81 -11.64 -23.49
N SER A 44 -10.83 -10.82 -24.54
CA SER A 44 -10.83 -9.36 -24.43
C SER A 44 -12.24 -8.80 -24.23
N VAL A 45 -12.46 -8.13 -23.10
CA VAL A 45 -13.69 -7.38 -22.81
C VAL A 45 -13.88 -6.23 -23.80
N ALA A 46 -12.79 -5.56 -24.20
CA ALA A 46 -12.85 -4.44 -25.15
C ALA A 46 -13.34 -4.90 -26.53
N GLU A 47 -12.83 -6.03 -27.03
CA GLU A 47 -13.26 -6.61 -28.31
C GLU A 47 -14.72 -7.06 -28.26
N LEU A 48 -15.14 -7.74 -27.19
CA LEU A 48 -16.53 -8.16 -27.00
C LEU A 48 -17.47 -6.95 -27.00
N ALA A 49 -17.18 -5.92 -26.21
CA ALA A 49 -18.01 -4.71 -26.14
C ALA A 49 -18.08 -3.99 -27.49
N ALA A 50 -16.95 -3.85 -28.19
CA ALA A 50 -16.90 -3.25 -29.52
C ALA A 50 -17.73 -4.04 -30.54
N SER A 51 -17.66 -5.38 -30.51
CA SER A 51 -18.45 -6.26 -31.41
C SER A 51 -19.97 -6.14 -31.19
N ARG A 52 -20.38 -5.64 -30.05
CA ARG A 52 -21.78 -5.40 -29.65
C ARG A 52 -22.18 -3.92 -29.76
N ASN A 53 -21.32 -3.06 -30.33
CA ASN A 53 -21.51 -1.60 -30.40
C ASN A 53 -21.76 -0.93 -29.04
N ILE A 54 -21.17 -1.46 -27.96
CA ILE A 54 -21.24 -0.89 -26.62
C ILE A 54 -20.03 0.03 -26.42
N PRO A 55 -20.24 1.30 -25.97
CA PRO A 55 -19.13 2.20 -25.66
C PRO A 55 -18.18 1.59 -24.62
N VAL A 56 -16.87 1.60 -24.93
CA VAL A 56 -15.84 1.04 -24.05
C VAL A 56 -14.81 2.09 -23.69
N TYR A 57 -14.42 2.13 -22.42
CA TYR A 57 -13.43 3.05 -21.85
C TYR A 57 -12.40 2.26 -21.04
N ALA A 58 -11.13 2.71 -21.08
CA ALA A 58 -10.03 2.13 -20.31
C ALA A 58 -9.29 3.22 -19.54
N PRO A 59 -9.89 3.76 -18.45
CA PRO A 59 -9.27 4.79 -17.62
C PRO A 59 -8.09 4.24 -16.82
N GLU A 60 -7.08 5.08 -16.57
CA GLU A 60 -6.01 4.77 -15.62
C GLU A 60 -6.52 4.80 -14.17
N ASP A 61 -7.38 5.76 -13.85
CA ASP A 61 -8.14 5.81 -12.59
C ASP A 61 -9.61 6.12 -12.89
N ILE A 62 -10.48 5.15 -12.64
CA ILE A 62 -11.94 5.32 -12.82
C ILE A 62 -12.53 6.30 -11.80
N ASN A 63 -11.89 6.50 -10.65
CA ASN A 63 -12.36 7.42 -9.60
C ASN A 63 -12.01 8.88 -9.90
N HIS A 64 -11.29 9.15 -10.98
CA HIS A 64 -11.01 10.52 -11.42
C HIS A 64 -12.33 11.28 -11.66
N PRO A 65 -12.46 12.56 -11.25
CA PRO A 65 -13.71 13.34 -11.34
C PRO A 65 -14.38 13.33 -12.71
N LEU A 66 -13.59 13.27 -13.79
CA LEU A 66 -14.09 13.18 -15.16
C LEU A 66 -14.96 11.93 -15.37
N TRP A 67 -14.49 10.77 -14.90
CA TRP A 67 -15.20 9.50 -15.06
C TRP A 67 -16.38 9.38 -14.12
N VAL A 68 -16.24 9.88 -12.88
CA VAL A 68 -17.36 9.99 -11.94
C VAL A 68 -18.50 10.84 -12.55
N LYS A 69 -18.14 11.99 -13.16
CA LYS A 69 -19.11 12.84 -13.87
C LYS A 69 -19.74 12.08 -15.05
N ARG A 70 -18.94 11.37 -15.86
CA ARG A 70 -19.45 10.62 -17.00
C ARG A 70 -20.41 9.51 -16.60
N ILE A 71 -20.11 8.74 -15.54
CA ILE A 71 -21.00 7.69 -15.02
C ILE A 71 -22.29 8.32 -14.49
N ARG A 72 -22.22 9.47 -13.82
CA ARG A 72 -23.39 10.22 -13.35
C ARG A 72 -24.26 10.72 -14.48
N GLU A 73 -23.68 11.19 -15.59
CA GLU A 73 -24.40 11.59 -16.81
C GLU A 73 -25.10 10.40 -17.49
N ILE A 74 -24.49 9.22 -17.46
CA ILE A 74 -25.12 7.97 -17.96
C ILE A 74 -26.35 7.65 -17.11
N ALA A 75 -26.35 7.98 -15.82
CA ALA A 75 -27.43 7.69 -14.88
C ALA A 75 -27.85 6.20 -14.90
N PRO A 76 -26.94 5.25 -14.57
CA PRO A 76 -27.27 3.83 -14.53
C PRO A 76 -28.22 3.52 -13.38
N ASP A 77 -29.15 2.57 -13.58
CA ASP A 77 -29.96 2.02 -12.49
C ASP A 77 -29.14 1.17 -11.53
N ILE A 78 -28.13 0.48 -12.07
CA ILE A 78 -27.24 -0.44 -11.35
C ILE A 78 -25.85 -0.47 -12.01
N ILE A 79 -24.80 -0.75 -11.24
CA ILE A 79 -23.45 -0.99 -11.76
C ILE A 79 -23.05 -2.44 -11.44
N PHE A 80 -22.44 -3.14 -12.41
CA PHE A 80 -21.84 -4.45 -12.20
C PHE A 80 -20.33 -4.39 -12.34
N SER A 81 -19.64 -5.12 -11.45
CA SER A 81 -18.19 -5.33 -11.49
C SER A 81 -17.89 -6.82 -11.69
N PHE A 82 -17.11 -7.16 -12.70
CA PHE A 82 -16.69 -8.52 -13.04
C PHE A 82 -15.17 -8.54 -13.23
N TYR A 83 -14.42 -8.90 -12.20
CA TYR A 83 -12.95 -8.97 -12.23
C TYR A 83 -12.26 -7.64 -12.57
N TYR A 84 -12.90 -6.52 -12.25
CA TYR A 84 -12.28 -5.20 -12.40
C TYR A 84 -11.19 -5.00 -11.34
N ARG A 85 -10.01 -4.54 -11.76
CA ARG A 85 -8.79 -4.56 -10.91
C ARG A 85 -8.66 -3.38 -9.94
N HIS A 86 -9.38 -2.27 -10.18
CA HIS A 86 -9.28 -1.06 -9.37
C HIS A 86 -10.39 -0.98 -8.32
N LEU A 87 -10.05 -0.42 -7.16
CA LEU A 87 -11.02 -0.14 -6.11
C LEU A 87 -12.00 0.95 -6.57
N ILE A 88 -13.29 0.73 -6.35
CA ILE A 88 -14.36 1.70 -6.66
C ILE A 88 -14.71 2.46 -5.38
N ARG A 89 -14.62 3.79 -5.45
CA ARG A 89 -14.82 4.67 -4.29
C ARG A 89 -16.26 5.17 -4.17
N PRO A 90 -16.68 5.68 -2.98
CA PRO A 90 -18.05 6.15 -2.73
C PRO A 90 -18.62 7.07 -3.79
N PRO A 91 -17.88 8.04 -4.41
CA PRO A 91 -18.45 8.90 -5.45
C PRO A 91 -19.05 8.17 -6.66
N ILE A 92 -18.62 6.91 -6.92
CA ILE A 92 -19.20 6.04 -7.96
C ILE A 92 -20.22 5.07 -7.34
N LEU A 93 -19.91 4.48 -6.17
CA LEU A 93 -20.80 3.51 -5.49
C LEU A 93 -22.17 4.10 -5.17
N ASP A 94 -22.23 5.40 -4.90
CA ASP A 94 -23.46 6.12 -4.52
C ASP A 94 -24.28 6.63 -5.74
N ILE A 95 -23.84 6.37 -6.99
CA ILE A 95 -24.55 6.85 -8.18
C ILE A 95 -25.81 6.01 -8.46
N PRO A 96 -25.73 4.66 -8.58
CA PRO A 96 -26.88 3.88 -9.01
C PRO A 96 -27.86 3.61 -7.87
N PRO A 97 -29.17 3.86 -8.08
CA PRO A 97 -30.19 3.68 -7.03
C PRO A 97 -30.35 2.21 -6.59
N ALA A 98 -30.06 1.24 -7.46
CA ALA A 98 -30.11 -0.18 -7.10
C ALA A 98 -28.77 -0.69 -6.54
N GLY A 99 -27.77 0.20 -6.41
CA GLY A 99 -26.45 -0.12 -5.88
C GLY A 99 -25.48 -0.72 -6.91
N CYS A 100 -24.35 -1.17 -6.42
CA CYS A 100 -23.30 -1.80 -7.21
C CYS A 100 -23.17 -3.27 -6.81
N LEU A 101 -23.03 -4.18 -7.77
CA LEU A 101 -22.82 -5.60 -7.54
C LEU A 101 -21.44 -6.01 -8.08
N ASN A 102 -20.71 -6.82 -7.30
CA ASN A 102 -19.43 -7.41 -7.72
C ASN A 102 -19.53 -8.93 -7.73
N LEU A 103 -18.97 -9.55 -8.76
CA LEU A 103 -18.78 -11.00 -8.79
C LEU A 103 -17.35 -11.31 -8.37
N HIS A 104 -17.22 -11.98 -7.23
CA HIS A 104 -15.95 -12.35 -6.64
C HIS A 104 -15.68 -13.85 -6.81
N GLY A 105 -14.43 -14.23 -7.10
CA GLY A 105 -14.02 -15.59 -7.42
C GLY A 105 -13.69 -16.47 -6.20
N SER A 106 -14.44 -16.33 -5.12
CA SER A 106 -14.36 -17.19 -3.94
C SER A 106 -15.71 -17.37 -3.26
N LEU A 107 -15.77 -18.23 -2.24
CA LEU A 107 -16.88 -18.34 -1.30
C LEU A 107 -16.69 -17.32 -0.15
N LEU A 108 -17.19 -16.08 -0.33
CA LEU A 108 -17.14 -15.07 0.71
C LEU A 108 -17.82 -15.56 2.01
N PRO A 109 -17.31 -15.19 3.20
CA PRO A 109 -16.33 -14.16 3.47
C PRO A 109 -14.85 -14.59 3.36
N LYS A 110 -14.56 -15.84 2.98
CA LYS A 110 -13.18 -16.28 2.75
C LYS A 110 -12.62 -15.73 1.43
N TYR A 111 -11.30 -15.50 1.40
CA TYR A 111 -10.55 -15.08 0.20
C TYR A 111 -11.04 -13.77 -0.41
N ARG A 112 -11.37 -12.76 0.41
CA ARG A 112 -11.56 -11.38 -0.03
C ARG A 112 -10.26 -10.83 -0.63
N GLY A 113 -10.36 -9.86 -1.53
CA GLY A 113 -9.22 -9.19 -2.15
C GLY A 113 -8.82 -9.76 -3.50
N ARG A 114 -7.52 -9.90 -3.77
CA ARG A 114 -6.99 -10.17 -5.12
C ARG A 114 -6.58 -11.62 -5.31
N SER A 115 -6.65 -12.10 -6.56
CA SER A 115 -6.17 -13.43 -6.99
C SER A 115 -6.72 -14.62 -6.18
N PRO A 116 -8.03 -14.66 -5.81
CA PRO A 116 -8.57 -15.70 -4.95
C PRO A 116 -8.37 -17.12 -5.51
N ILE A 117 -8.46 -17.29 -6.85
CA ILE A 117 -8.28 -18.57 -7.52
C ILE A 117 -6.87 -19.15 -7.32
N ASN A 118 -5.83 -18.29 -7.33
CA ASN A 118 -4.48 -18.77 -7.05
C ASN A 118 -4.30 -19.09 -5.56
N TRP A 119 -4.85 -18.26 -4.67
CA TRP A 119 -4.69 -18.43 -3.23
C TRP A 119 -5.37 -19.69 -2.69
N VAL A 120 -6.53 -20.09 -3.21
CA VAL A 120 -7.18 -21.35 -2.77
C VAL A 120 -6.33 -22.58 -3.11
N LEU A 121 -5.57 -22.55 -4.21
CA LEU A 121 -4.63 -23.61 -4.57
C LEU A 121 -3.37 -23.58 -3.70
N VAL A 122 -2.80 -22.41 -3.45
CA VAL A 122 -1.65 -22.24 -2.55
C VAL A 122 -1.99 -22.76 -1.15
N ASN A 123 -3.21 -22.50 -0.67
CA ASN A 123 -3.69 -22.93 0.64
C ASN A 123 -4.27 -24.36 0.63
N CYS A 124 -4.15 -25.08 -0.48
CA CYS A 124 -4.58 -26.48 -0.61
C CYS A 124 -6.06 -26.71 -0.27
N GLU A 125 -6.93 -25.73 -0.55
CA GLU A 125 -8.38 -25.86 -0.34
C GLU A 125 -8.95 -26.95 -1.26
N LYS A 126 -10.05 -27.58 -0.82
CA LYS A 126 -10.77 -28.62 -1.57
C LYS A 126 -11.99 -28.08 -2.31
N GLU A 127 -12.40 -26.86 -1.97
CA GLU A 127 -13.50 -26.17 -2.64
C GLU A 127 -13.22 -24.66 -2.71
N THR A 128 -13.77 -24.03 -3.73
CA THR A 128 -13.87 -22.59 -3.89
C THR A 128 -15.24 -22.24 -4.45
N GLY A 129 -15.43 -21.09 -5.06
CA GLY A 129 -16.70 -20.76 -5.71
C GLY A 129 -16.73 -19.36 -6.30
N VAL A 130 -17.93 -18.93 -6.62
CA VAL A 130 -18.24 -17.57 -7.04
C VAL A 130 -19.28 -16.97 -6.11
N THR A 131 -19.14 -15.71 -5.80
CA THR A 131 -20.07 -14.92 -4.98
C THR A 131 -20.47 -13.67 -5.72
N LEU A 132 -21.78 -13.47 -5.94
CA LEU A 132 -22.32 -12.18 -6.32
C LEU A 132 -22.74 -11.43 -5.04
N HIS A 133 -22.20 -10.24 -4.81
CA HIS A 133 -22.42 -9.46 -3.59
C HIS A 133 -22.59 -7.97 -3.88
N TYR A 134 -23.19 -7.23 -2.97
CA TYR A 134 -23.26 -5.78 -3.02
C TYR A 134 -21.89 -5.19 -2.70
N MET A 135 -21.49 -4.15 -3.45
CA MET A 135 -20.24 -3.43 -3.18
C MET A 135 -20.46 -2.41 -2.07
N THR A 136 -19.46 -2.27 -1.22
CA THR A 136 -19.32 -1.26 -0.18
C THR A 136 -17.98 -0.55 -0.35
N PRO A 137 -17.68 0.51 0.40
CA PRO A 137 -16.36 1.12 0.37
C PRO A 137 -15.21 0.19 0.78
N ARG A 138 -15.52 -0.90 1.51
CA ARG A 138 -14.55 -1.94 1.84
C ARG A 138 -14.62 -3.07 0.81
N PRO A 139 -13.47 -3.55 0.30
CA PRO A 139 -13.48 -4.63 -0.70
C PRO A 139 -14.17 -5.89 -0.18
N ASP A 140 -15.03 -6.45 -1.01
CA ASP A 140 -15.67 -7.77 -0.89
C ASP A 140 -16.39 -8.04 0.44
N ASP A 141 -16.81 -7.01 1.20
CA ASP A 141 -17.41 -7.18 2.52
C ASP A 141 -18.93 -6.95 2.58
N GLY A 142 -19.54 -6.54 1.48
CA GLY A 142 -20.97 -6.27 1.41
C GLY A 142 -21.83 -7.53 1.38
N ASP A 143 -23.16 -7.32 1.55
CA ASP A 143 -24.14 -8.41 1.62
C ASP A 143 -24.08 -9.32 0.40
N ILE A 144 -24.13 -10.62 0.64
CA ILE A 144 -24.16 -11.64 -0.40
C ILE A 144 -25.56 -11.73 -1.00
N LEU A 145 -25.60 -11.71 -2.33
CA LEU A 145 -26.82 -11.98 -3.08
C LEU A 145 -26.96 -13.48 -3.35
N CYS A 146 -25.89 -14.11 -3.84
CA CYS A 146 -25.85 -15.55 -4.06
C CYS A 146 -24.42 -16.08 -4.11
N GLN A 147 -24.25 -17.38 -3.87
CA GLN A 147 -22.97 -18.07 -3.98
C GLN A 147 -23.18 -19.44 -4.65
N LYS A 148 -22.14 -19.90 -5.36
CA LYS A 148 -22.11 -21.24 -5.94
C LYS A 148 -20.73 -21.84 -5.76
N SER A 149 -20.67 -23.05 -5.15
CA SER A 149 -19.40 -23.73 -4.90
C SER A 149 -18.84 -24.40 -6.16
N ILE A 150 -17.52 -24.57 -6.16
CA ILE A 150 -16.73 -25.23 -7.20
C ILE A 150 -15.76 -26.16 -6.50
N GLU A 151 -15.86 -27.46 -6.80
CA GLU A 151 -14.92 -28.47 -6.29
C GLU A 151 -13.54 -28.29 -6.93
N ILE A 152 -12.49 -28.34 -6.08
CA ILE A 152 -11.09 -28.31 -6.49
C ILE A 152 -10.59 -29.75 -6.49
N SER A 153 -10.42 -30.31 -7.68
CA SER A 153 -9.85 -31.68 -7.85
C SER A 153 -8.32 -31.61 -7.75
N ASP A 154 -7.72 -32.80 -7.56
CA ASP A 154 -6.27 -32.92 -7.44
C ASP A 154 -5.51 -32.56 -8.71
N GLY A 155 -6.13 -32.66 -9.88
CA GLY A 155 -5.57 -32.24 -11.17
C GLY A 155 -5.78 -30.76 -11.52
N ASP A 156 -6.55 -29.99 -10.72
CA ASP A 156 -6.83 -28.60 -11.05
C ASP A 156 -5.59 -27.71 -10.91
N THR A 157 -5.44 -26.83 -11.86
CA THR A 157 -4.49 -25.71 -11.86
C THR A 157 -5.25 -24.39 -11.80
N ALA A 158 -4.56 -23.28 -11.60
CA ALA A 158 -5.21 -21.98 -11.64
C ALA A 158 -5.96 -21.73 -12.96
N ARG A 159 -5.44 -22.21 -14.10
CA ARG A 159 -6.12 -22.12 -15.40
C ARG A 159 -7.44 -22.91 -15.41
N SER A 160 -7.42 -24.18 -15.03
CA SER A 160 -8.65 -25.01 -15.05
C SER A 160 -9.70 -24.47 -14.06
N LEU A 161 -9.27 -23.94 -12.90
CA LEU A 161 -10.18 -23.28 -11.98
C LEU A 161 -10.77 -21.99 -12.55
N HIS A 162 -10.00 -21.18 -13.30
CA HIS A 162 -10.54 -20.02 -14.03
C HIS A 162 -11.61 -20.44 -15.04
N GLU A 163 -11.42 -21.54 -15.75
CA GLU A 163 -12.40 -22.09 -16.71
C GLU A 163 -13.68 -22.58 -16.00
N LYS A 164 -13.53 -23.29 -14.86
CA LYS A 164 -14.66 -23.68 -14.00
C LYS A 164 -15.40 -22.44 -13.45
N THR A 165 -14.66 -21.43 -13.00
CA THR A 165 -15.21 -20.17 -12.49
C THR A 165 -16.00 -19.42 -13.56
N ALA A 166 -15.47 -19.33 -14.80
CA ALA A 166 -16.15 -18.69 -15.91
C ALA A 166 -17.47 -19.39 -16.27
N THR A 167 -17.48 -20.73 -16.26
CA THR A 167 -18.70 -21.52 -16.52
C THR A 167 -19.72 -21.32 -15.40
N THR A 168 -19.29 -21.39 -14.14
CA THR A 168 -20.15 -21.19 -12.95
C THR A 168 -20.70 -19.76 -12.90
N THR A 169 -19.90 -18.76 -13.34
CA THR A 169 -20.33 -17.36 -13.46
C THR A 169 -21.53 -17.20 -14.37
N SER A 170 -21.52 -17.81 -15.55
CA SER A 170 -22.66 -17.75 -16.48
C SER A 170 -23.92 -18.32 -15.81
N GLY A 171 -23.81 -19.48 -15.18
CA GLY A 171 -24.96 -20.13 -14.55
C GLY A 171 -25.56 -19.34 -13.39
N ILE A 172 -24.72 -18.85 -12.46
CA ILE A 172 -25.20 -18.09 -11.28
C ILE A 172 -25.80 -16.75 -11.70
N LEU A 173 -25.28 -16.09 -12.74
CA LEU A 173 -25.83 -14.85 -13.24
C LEU A 173 -27.18 -15.07 -13.95
N ASP A 174 -27.34 -16.12 -14.75
CA ASP A 174 -28.62 -16.42 -15.41
C ASP A 174 -29.72 -16.77 -14.39
N GLU A 175 -29.38 -17.37 -13.23
CA GLU A 175 -30.28 -17.63 -12.12
C GLU A 175 -30.66 -16.36 -11.34
N THR A 176 -29.78 -15.38 -11.24
CA THR A 176 -29.88 -14.27 -10.28
C THR A 176 -30.27 -12.94 -10.91
N LEU A 177 -29.87 -12.68 -12.16
CA LEU A 177 -30.17 -11.41 -12.83
C LEU A 177 -31.67 -11.12 -12.98
N PRO A 178 -32.56 -12.12 -13.20
CA PRO A 178 -34.01 -11.90 -13.15
C PRO A 178 -34.50 -11.37 -11.80
N LEU A 179 -33.92 -11.83 -10.68
CA LEU A 179 -34.28 -11.36 -9.33
C LEU A 179 -33.82 -9.92 -9.11
N VAL A 180 -32.63 -9.57 -9.63
CA VAL A 180 -32.12 -8.18 -9.61
C VAL A 180 -33.04 -7.27 -10.41
N ALA A 181 -33.41 -7.66 -11.62
CA ALA A 181 -34.31 -6.89 -12.49
C ALA A 181 -35.69 -6.70 -11.89
N GLY A 182 -36.18 -7.72 -11.16
CA GLY A 182 -37.45 -7.69 -10.44
C GLY A 182 -37.44 -6.97 -9.09
N GLY A 183 -36.28 -6.52 -8.61
CA GLY A 183 -36.13 -5.88 -7.30
C GLY A 183 -36.33 -6.82 -6.10
N THR A 184 -36.23 -8.14 -6.32
CA THR A 184 -36.47 -9.20 -5.32
C THR A 184 -35.17 -9.93 -4.93
N ALA A 185 -34.03 -9.42 -5.34
CA ALA A 185 -32.73 -10.01 -5.03
C ALA A 185 -32.48 -10.03 -3.50
N PRO A 186 -32.09 -11.20 -2.93
CA PRO A 186 -31.86 -11.31 -1.50
C PRO A 186 -30.60 -10.55 -1.07
N ARG A 187 -30.52 -10.26 0.25
CA ARG A 187 -29.33 -9.69 0.88
C ARG A 187 -29.02 -10.49 2.15
N HIS A 188 -27.90 -11.15 2.15
CA HIS A 188 -27.42 -11.95 3.28
C HIS A 188 -26.15 -11.32 3.84
N PRO A 189 -26.17 -10.76 5.07
CA PRO A 189 -24.95 -10.21 5.69
C PRO A 189 -23.85 -11.26 5.79
N GLN A 190 -22.60 -10.84 5.57
CA GLN A 190 -21.46 -11.72 5.74
C GLN A 190 -21.09 -11.89 7.22
N ASP A 191 -20.64 -13.08 7.59
CA ASP A 191 -20.03 -13.33 8.91
C ASP A 191 -18.55 -12.85 8.87
N HIS A 192 -18.32 -11.60 9.25
CA HIS A 192 -17.00 -10.98 9.21
C HIS A 192 -15.97 -11.67 10.12
N SER A 193 -16.39 -12.48 11.09
CA SER A 193 -15.46 -13.25 11.94
C SER A 193 -14.73 -14.37 11.17
N LYS A 194 -15.27 -14.79 10.04
CA LYS A 194 -14.70 -15.82 9.15
C LYS A 194 -13.97 -15.24 7.94
N ALA A 195 -13.91 -13.91 7.83
CA ALA A 195 -13.30 -13.27 6.67
C ALA A 195 -11.79 -13.47 6.66
N THR A 196 -11.27 -13.79 5.47
CA THR A 196 -9.84 -13.76 5.16
C THR A 196 -9.58 -12.86 3.95
N TYR A 197 -8.41 -12.22 3.91
CA TYR A 197 -8.05 -11.25 2.87
C TYR A 197 -6.72 -11.62 2.25
N TYR A 198 -6.61 -11.50 0.93
CA TYR A 198 -5.38 -11.84 0.20
C TYR A 198 -5.01 -10.75 -0.81
N GLY A 199 -3.70 -10.49 -0.93
CA GLY A 199 -3.12 -9.54 -1.88
C GLY A 199 -2.98 -10.09 -3.29
N GLY A 200 -2.52 -9.24 -4.21
CA GLY A 200 -2.06 -9.65 -5.53
C GLY A 200 -0.84 -10.58 -5.43
N ARG A 201 -0.51 -11.27 -6.53
CA ARG A 201 0.67 -12.12 -6.64
C ARG A 201 1.51 -11.69 -7.83
N GLY A 202 2.83 -11.60 -7.62
CA GLY A 202 3.82 -11.34 -8.66
C GLY A 202 4.61 -12.60 -9.05
N PRO A 203 5.50 -12.52 -10.06
CA PRO A 203 6.35 -13.63 -10.47
C PRO A 203 7.26 -14.16 -9.35
N GLU A 204 7.71 -13.28 -8.45
CA GLU A 204 8.55 -13.61 -7.29
C GLU A 204 7.85 -14.48 -6.26
N ASP A 205 6.51 -14.44 -6.21
CA ASP A 205 5.70 -15.29 -5.33
C ASP A 205 5.69 -16.77 -5.75
N GLY A 206 6.31 -17.08 -6.88
CA GLY A 206 6.50 -18.44 -7.36
C GLY A 206 7.73 -19.14 -6.74
N GLU A 207 8.56 -18.49 -5.90
CA GLU A 207 9.70 -19.14 -5.27
C GLU A 207 9.25 -20.25 -4.31
N ILE A 208 9.80 -21.45 -4.50
CA ILE A 208 9.41 -22.63 -3.71
C ILE A 208 10.12 -22.59 -2.37
N ASP A 209 9.33 -22.59 -1.28
CA ASP A 209 9.81 -22.82 0.08
C ASP A 209 9.83 -24.33 0.35
N TRP A 210 10.99 -24.96 0.23
CA TRP A 210 11.16 -26.38 0.46
C TRP A 210 10.95 -26.79 1.91
N SER A 211 10.94 -25.86 2.88
CA SER A 211 10.64 -26.17 4.28
C SER A 211 9.15 -26.49 4.52
N GLY A 212 8.28 -26.15 3.59
CA GLY A 212 6.88 -26.53 3.58
C GLY A 212 6.68 -28.03 3.33
N THR A 213 5.44 -28.49 3.44
CA THR A 213 5.03 -29.86 3.13
C THR A 213 5.02 -30.13 1.62
N ALA A 214 5.09 -31.40 1.20
CA ALA A 214 4.92 -31.79 -0.20
C ALA A 214 3.60 -31.27 -0.81
N THR A 215 2.52 -31.29 -0.02
CA THR A 215 1.21 -30.77 -0.41
C THR A 215 1.23 -29.27 -0.64
N GLU A 216 1.90 -28.47 0.21
CA GLU A 216 2.06 -27.01 0.04
C GLU A 216 2.89 -26.68 -1.20
N VAL A 217 3.99 -27.40 -1.43
CA VAL A 217 4.82 -27.23 -2.64
C VAL A 217 3.99 -27.53 -3.90
N ARG A 218 3.23 -28.63 -3.89
CA ARG A 218 2.34 -29.00 -5.01
C ARG A 218 1.23 -27.94 -5.19
N GLY A 219 0.65 -27.43 -4.10
CA GLY A 219 -0.34 -26.36 -4.12
C GLY A 219 0.19 -25.11 -4.81
N LEU A 220 1.40 -24.68 -4.46
CA LEU A 220 2.07 -23.53 -5.10
C LEU A 220 2.30 -23.79 -6.60
N VAL A 221 2.85 -24.95 -6.97
CA VAL A 221 3.12 -25.28 -8.38
C VAL A 221 1.83 -25.23 -9.21
N ARG A 222 0.74 -25.82 -8.72
CA ARG A 222 -0.59 -25.78 -9.37
C ARG A 222 -1.15 -24.36 -9.52
N ALA A 223 -0.89 -23.52 -8.51
CA ALA A 223 -1.39 -22.15 -8.48
C ALA A 223 -0.71 -21.23 -9.49
N VAL A 224 0.55 -21.50 -9.87
CA VAL A 224 1.35 -20.59 -10.69
C VAL A 224 1.90 -21.24 -11.97
N THR A 225 1.54 -22.51 -12.27
CA THR A 225 1.89 -23.15 -13.54
C THR A 225 1.27 -22.41 -14.74
N ARG A 226 1.72 -22.73 -15.94
CA ARG A 226 1.28 -22.06 -17.17
C ARG A 226 -0.25 -21.87 -17.25
N PRO A 227 -0.72 -20.69 -17.63
CA PRO A 227 -0.03 -19.56 -18.29
C PRO A 227 0.63 -18.54 -17.33
N PHE A 228 0.64 -18.80 -16.03
CA PHE A 228 1.27 -17.94 -15.02
C PHE A 228 2.80 -18.08 -15.06
N PRO A 229 3.54 -17.18 -14.35
CA PRO A 229 5.01 -17.11 -14.42
C PRO A 229 5.77 -18.36 -14.02
N GLY A 230 5.17 -19.28 -13.26
CA GLY A 230 5.76 -20.56 -12.84
C GLY A 230 6.32 -20.54 -11.41
N ALA A 231 6.26 -21.73 -10.77
CA ALA A 231 7.01 -21.98 -9.56
C ALA A 231 8.49 -22.14 -9.91
N PHE A 232 9.39 -21.62 -9.07
CA PHE A 232 10.82 -21.67 -9.34
C PHE A 232 11.63 -21.91 -8.07
N SER A 233 12.86 -22.39 -8.29
CA SER A 233 13.86 -22.54 -7.25
C SER A 233 15.26 -22.37 -7.84
N HIS A 234 16.28 -22.43 -6.97
CA HIS A 234 17.67 -22.29 -7.36
C HIS A 234 18.50 -23.49 -6.93
N VAL A 235 19.46 -23.88 -7.76
CA VAL A 235 20.52 -24.81 -7.42
C VAL A 235 21.85 -24.08 -7.64
N GLY A 236 22.52 -23.72 -6.54
CA GLY A 236 23.61 -22.75 -6.60
C GLY A 236 23.09 -21.42 -7.20
N ASP A 237 23.73 -20.93 -8.24
CA ASP A 237 23.34 -19.66 -8.92
C ASP A 237 22.40 -19.88 -10.12
N ARG A 238 21.99 -21.11 -10.39
CA ARG A 238 21.10 -21.42 -11.52
C ARG A 238 19.66 -21.49 -11.10
N LYS A 239 18.83 -20.64 -11.72
CA LYS A 239 17.36 -20.65 -11.57
C LYS A 239 16.77 -21.74 -12.46
N CYS A 240 15.75 -22.41 -11.96
CA CYS A 240 14.90 -23.29 -12.74
C CYS A 240 13.44 -23.15 -12.35
N PHE A 241 12.57 -23.38 -13.32
CA PHE A 241 11.12 -23.42 -13.12
C PHE A 241 10.64 -24.85 -12.97
N ILE A 242 9.68 -25.04 -12.09
CA ILE A 242 9.01 -26.33 -11.83
C ILE A 242 7.56 -26.13 -12.20
N TRP A 243 7.12 -26.87 -13.23
CA TRP A 243 5.81 -26.70 -13.84
C TRP A 243 4.78 -27.72 -13.37
N MET A 244 5.24 -28.90 -12.98
CA MET A 244 4.38 -29.97 -12.52
C MET A 244 5.13 -30.89 -11.55
N VAL A 245 4.47 -31.24 -10.47
CA VAL A 245 5.00 -32.15 -9.45
C VAL A 245 3.92 -33.12 -8.98
N THR A 246 4.36 -34.32 -8.57
CA THR A 246 3.54 -35.33 -7.91
C THR A 246 4.07 -35.58 -6.51
N GLU A 247 3.19 -35.71 -5.51
CA GLU A 247 3.61 -36.07 -4.14
C GLU A 247 4.13 -37.53 -4.14
N VAL A 248 5.24 -37.74 -3.44
CA VAL A 248 5.85 -39.05 -3.30
C VAL A 248 5.71 -39.49 -1.85
N GLU A 249 4.99 -40.59 -1.64
CA GLU A 249 4.80 -41.18 -0.31
C GLU A 249 6.11 -41.84 0.20
N ASP A 250 6.28 -41.87 1.51
CA ASP A 250 7.34 -42.55 2.25
C ASP A 250 8.80 -42.22 1.86
N ARG A 251 9.04 -41.03 1.27
CA ARG A 251 10.39 -40.53 0.99
C ARG A 251 10.62 -39.18 1.64
N GLY A 252 11.84 -38.95 2.07
CA GLY A 252 12.27 -37.64 2.60
C GLY A 252 12.31 -37.53 4.11
N GLU A 253 11.83 -38.51 4.89
CA GLU A 253 11.96 -38.49 6.34
C GLU A 253 13.43 -38.41 6.78
N GLY A 254 13.76 -37.39 7.61
CA GLY A 254 15.12 -37.14 8.09
C GLY A 254 16.05 -36.45 7.09
N SER A 255 15.62 -36.21 5.87
CA SER A 255 16.39 -35.42 4.87
C SER A 255 16.18 -33.93 5.07
N ARG A 256 17.23 -33.14 4.81
CA ARG A 256 17.12 -31.70 4.83
C ARG A 256 16.17 -31.22 3.69
N PRO A 257 15.22 -30.31 3.95
CA PRO A 257 14.37 -29.77 2.91
C PRO A 257 15.18 -29.20 1.71
N GLY A 258 14.69 -29.45 0.50
CA GLY A 258 15.36 -29.09 -0.74
C GLY A 258 16.40 -30.09 -1.23
N THR A 259 16.72 -31.15 -0.47
CA THR A 259 17.71 -32.16 -0.89
C THR A 259 17.19 -33.02 -2.06
N VAL A 260 18.01 -33.19 -3.09
CA VAL A 260 17.76 -34.11 -4.20
C VAL A 260 17.91 -35.55 -3.71
N LEU A 261 16.82 -36.28 -3.64
CA LEU A 261 16.75 -37.68 -3.18
C LEU A 261 16.98 -38.69 -4.30
N SER A 262 16.65 -38.30 -5.53
CA SER A 262 16.85 -39.07 -6.74
C SER A 262 16.90 -38.13 -7.95
N VAL A 263 17.65 -38.51 -8.97
CA VAL A 263 17.81 -37.73 -10.21
C VAL A 263 16.98 -38.31 -11.37
N ASP A 264 16.62 -39.59 -11.31
CA ASP A 264 15.79 -40.27 -12.30
C ASP A 264 14.92 -41.35 -11.64
N PRO A 265 13.62 -41.12 -11.40
CA PRO A 265 12.94 -39.84 -11.55
C PRO A 265 13.47 -38.80 -10.58
N MET A 266 13.39 -37.51 -10.96
CA MET A 266 13.82 -36.41 -10.10
C MET A 266 12.89 -36.28 -8.88
N VAL A 267 13.43 -36.46 -7.68
CA VAL A 267 12.70 -36.36 -6.42
C VAL A 267 13.42 -35.41 -5.46
N ILE A 268 12.68 -34.51 -4.83
CA ILE A 268 13.20 -33.51 -3.91
C ILE A 268 12.48 -33.62 -2.56
N ALA A 269 13.25 -33.60 -1.47
CA ALA A 269 12.72 -33.60 -0.11
C ALA A 269 12.05 -32.27 0.23
N CYS A 270 10.91 -32.33 0.92
CA CYS A 270 10.20 -31.21 1.52
C CYS A 270 10.38 -31.24 3.04
N GLY A 271 9.88 -30.20 3.75
CA GLY A 271 9.87 -30.20 5.22
C GLY A 271 9.08 -31.37 5.81
N ASN A 272 8.05 -31.81 5.08
CA ASN A 272 7.34 -33.09 5.34
C ASN A 272 7.00 -33.74 4.00
N GLY A 273 7.46 -34.98 3.79
CA GLY A 273 7.31 -35.72 2.54
C GLY A 273 8.30 -35.29 1.46
N ALA A 274 8.02 -35.67 0.21
CA ALA A 274 8.82 -35.36 -0.96
C ALA A 274 7.94 -35.10 -2.18
N VAL A 275 8.47 -34.45 -3.19
CA VAL A 275 7.83 -34.27 -4.49
C VAL A 275 8.69 -34.84 -5.61
N GLY A 276 8.07 -35.57 -6.53
CA GLY A 276 8.62 -35.94 -7.82
C GLY A 276 8.40 -34.77 -8.79
N VAL A 277 9.44 -34.30 -9.47
CA VAL A 277 9.30 -33.28 -10.51
C VAL A 277 8.98 -33.96 -11.83
N ASP A 278 7.73 -33.78 -12.28
CA ASP A 278 7.27 -34.35 -13.55
C ASP A 278 7.79 -33.55 -14.73
N PHE A 279 7.64 -32.21 -14.66
CA PHE A 279 8.08 -31.29 -15.69
C PHE A 279 8.72 -30.02 -15.09
N GLY A 280 9.78 -29.56 -15.75
CA GLY A 280 10.49 -28.33 -15.40
C GLY A 280 11.18 -27.67 -16.58
N GLN A 281 11.97 -26.63 -16.30
CA GLN A 281 12.65 -25.81 -17.30
C GLN A 281 13.83 -25.10 -16.66
N ALA A 282 15.03 -25.16 -17.25
CA ALA A 282 16.10 -24.24 -16.87
C ALA A 282 15.75 -22.80 -17.29
N GLU A 283 16.32 -21.79 -16.67
CA GLU A 283 15.92 -20.37 -16.84
C GLU A 283 15.80 -19.92 -18.30
N SER A 284 16.74 -20.32 -19.14
CA SER A 284 16.76 -20.04 -20.60
C SER A 284 16.45 -21.26 -21.48
N GLY A 285 16.00 -22.37 -20.85
CA GLY A 285 15.81 -23.64 -21.50
C GLY A 285 14.41 -23.86 -22.06
N VAL A 286 14.19 -25.08 -22.55
CA VAL A 286 12.88 -25.56 -23.01
C VAL A 286 12.18 -26.36 -21.90
N TYR A 287 10.88 -26.57 -22.06
CA TYR A 287 10.07 -27.43 -21.22
C TYR A 287 10.50 -28.90 -21.38
N MET A 288 10.81 -29.58 -20.28
CA MET A 288 11.36 -30.94 -20.29
C MET A 288 10.89 -31.74 -19.07
N SER A 289 11.10 -33.06 -19.11
CA SER A 289 10.83 -33.92 -17.94
C SER A 289 11.79 -33.62 -16.77
N GLY A 290 11.40 -34.00 -15.55
CA GLY A 290 12.25 -33.84 -14.37
C GLY A 290 13.62 -34.51 -14.53
N SER A 291 13.66 -35.72 -15.09
CA SER A 291 14.94 -36.43 -15.33
C SER A 291 15.84 -35.70 -16.34
N GLN A 292 15.26 -35.15 -17.39
CA GLN A 292 16.01 -34.29 -18.34
C GLN A 292 16.50 -32.99 -17.68
N LEU A 293 15.65 -32.36 -16.82
CA LEU A 293 16.05 -31.18 -16.07
C LEU A 293 17.18 -31.50 -15.09
N SER A 294 17.14 -32.65 -14.42
CA SER A 294 18.21 -33.15 -13.57
C SER A 294 19.53 -33.23 -14.33
N ALA A 295 19.53 -33.81 -15.52
CA ALA A 295 20.71 -33.93 -16.38
C ALA A 295 21.20 -32.56 -16.86
N GLU A 296 20.30 -31.69 -17.32
CA GLU A 296 20.60 -30.32 -17.77
C GLU A 296 21.24 -29.47 -16.64
N LEU A 297 20.72 -29.61 -15.43
CA LEU A 297 21.27 -28.94 -14.25
C LEU A 297 22.47 -29.66 -13.64
N GLY A 298 22.88 -30.84 -14.15
CA GLY A 298 23.98 -31.64 -13.60
C GLY A 298 23.75 -32.01 -12.13
N LEU A 299 22.52 -32.35 -11.77
CA LEU A 299 22.19 -32.71 -10.39
C LEU A 299 22.76 -34.08 -10.03
N VAL A 300 23.13 -34.21 -8.77
CA VAL A 300 23.45 -35.50 -8.13
C VAL A 300 22.68 -35.61 -6.82
N GLU A 301 22.43 -36.82 -6.36
CA GLU A 301 21.79 -37.08 -5.05
C GLU A 301 22.59 -36.36 -3.94
N GLY A 302 21.85 -35.79 -2.99
CA GLY A 302 22.43 -34.98 -1.90
C GLY A 302 22.64 -33.49 -2.22
N MET A 303 22.57 -33.05 -3.49
CA MET A 303 22.52 -31.62 -3.81
C MET A 303 21.25 -30.99 -3.22
N SER A 304 21.28 -29.67 -2.99
CA SER A 304 20.17 -28.99 -2.33
C SER A 304 19.63 -27.85 -3.18
N PHE A 305 18.32 -27.82 -3.39
CA PHE A 305 17.56 -26.69 -3.88
C PHE A 305 17.36 -25.66 -2.77
N GLY A 306 17.22 -24.39 -3.14
CA GLY A 306 17.02 -23.28 -2.18
C GLY A 306 18.29 -22.88 -1.41
N ALA A 307 19.36 -23.67 -1.49
CA ALA A 307 20.66 -23.30 -0.93
C ALA A 307 21.41 -22.42 -1.93
N ARG A 308 21.17 -21.13 -1.91
CA ARG A 308 22.19 -20.18 -2.38
C ARG A 308 23.42 -20.40 -1.52
N ALA A 309 24.61 -20.54 -2.15
CA ALA A 309 25.86 -20.71 -1.41
C ALA A 309 25.98 -19.58 -0.36
N SER A 310 25.85 -19.96 0.90
CA SER A 310 25.66 -19.06 2.05
C SER A 310 26.81 -18.10 2.37
N SER A 311 27.85 -18.04 1.54
CA SER A 311 29.03 -17.20 1.76
C SER A 311 29.33 -16.15 0.67
N ARG A 312 28.57 -16.15 -0.46
CA ARG A 312 28.64 -15.08 -1.48
C ARG A 312 27.32 -14.34 -1.70
N ALA A 313 26.18 -14.91 -1.28
CA ALA A 313 24.84 -14.35 -1.51
C ALA A 313 24.49 -13.19 -0.59
N GLU A 314 25.07 -13.07 0.61
CA GLU A 314 24.81 -11.91 1.49
C GLU A 314 25.49 -10.62 1.04
N ALA A 315 26.58 -10.70 0.28
CA ALA A 315 27.34 -9.51 -0.16
C ALA A 315 26.77 -8.83 -1.42
N GLY A 316 25.76 -9.43 -2.09
CA GLY A 316 25.16 -8.89 -3.32
C GLY A 316 23.63 -8.84 -3.37
N ARG A 317 22.93 -9.39 -2.37
CA ARG A 317 21.47 -9.32 -2.31
C ARG A 317 21.02 -7.93 -1.88
N GLN A 318 20.18 -7.29 -2.67
CA GLN A 318 19.45 -6.11 -2.23
C GLN A 318 18.57 -6.51 -1.03
N LYS A 319 18.61 -5.72 0.05
CA LYS A 319 17.70 -5.91 1.19
C LYS A 319 16.32 -5.41 0.82
N SER A 320 15.29 -6.15 1.20
CA SER A 320 13.92 -5.75 0.96
C SER A 320 13.35 -4.94 2.13
N VAL A 321 12.73 -3.80 1.80
CA VAL A 321 12.14 -2.87 2.75
C VAL A 321 10.64 -2.77 2.47
N LEU A 322 9.80 -3.07 3.47
CA LEU A 322 8.36 -2.83 3.41
C LEU A 322 8.06 -1.44 3.95
N ILE A 323 7.43 -0.58 3.13
CA ILE A 323 6.97 0.76 3.52
C ILE A 323 5.44 0.81 3.44
N LEU A 324 4.77 0.88 4.58
CA LEU A 324 3.33 1.16 4.65
C LEU A 324 3.14 2.67 4.75
N GLY A 325 2.36 3.27 3.85
CA GLY A 325 2.28 4.74 3.68
C GLY A 325 3.34 5.26 2.71
N VAL A 326 3.60 4.52 1.63
CA VAL A 326 4.68 4.79 0.67
C VAL A 326 4.43 6.03 -0.20
N ASP A 327 3.18 6.39 -0.46
CA ASP A 327 2.81 7.62 -1.20
C ASP A 327 2.88 8.88 -0.34
N GLY A 328 2.92 8.72 1.00
CA GLY A 328 3.06 9.84 1.94
C GLY A 328 4.38 10.58 1.79
N PHE A 329 4.46 11.77 2.39
CA PHE A 329 5.61 12.70 2.31
C PHE A 329 6.98 12.03 2.58
N ILE A 330 7.10 11.33 3.70
CA ILE A 330 8.34 10.63 4.06
C ILE A 330 8.51 9.38 3.18
N GLY A 331 7.44 8.62 2.96
CA GLY A 331 7.46 7.36 2.24
C GLY A 331 7.97 7.49 0.81
N ASN A 332 7.47 8.48 0.06
CA ASN A 332 7.88 8.68 -1.33
C ASN A 332 9.36 9.14 -1.45
N ALA A 333 9.80 10.07 -0.59
CA ALA A 333 11.19 10.56 -0.60
C ALA A 333 12.18 9.49 -0.14
N LEU A 334 11.83 8.71 0.88
CA LEU A 334 12.64 7.61 1.37
C LEU A 334 12.76 6.48 0.34
N SER A 335 11.67 6.12 -0.33
CA SER A 335 11.67 5.11 -1.39
C SER A 335 12.62 5.49 -2.53
N GLU A 336 12.56 6.75 -2.97
CA GLU A 336 13.46 7.27 -4.00
C GLU A 336 14.94 7.13 -3.58
N ARG A 337 15.27 7.56 -2.36
CA ARG A 337 16.63 7.48 -1.81
C ARG A 337 17.14 6.04 -1.65
N LEU A 338 16.27 5.11 -1.24
CA LEU A 338 16.60 3.69 -1.12
C LEU A 338 16.94 3.08 -2.49
N LEU A 339 16.08 3.32 -3.49
CA LEU A 339 16.26 2.84 -4.86
C LEU A 339 17.53 3.40 -5.51
N GLU A 340 17.80 4.71 -5.33
CA GLU A 340 19.02 5.35 -5.85
C GLU A 340 20.31 4.75 -5.30
N SER A 341 20.25 4.21 -4.08
CA SER A 341 21.44 3.55 -3.49
C SER A 341 21.81 2.24 -4.18
N GLY A 342 20.88 1.63 -4.93
CA GLY A 342 21.06 0.32 -5.54
C GLY A 342 21.15 -0.85 -4.54
N LYS A 343 20.99 -0.60 -3.22
CA LYS A 343 21.14 -1.58 -2.15
C LYS A 343 19.84 -2.22 -1.69
N TYR A 344 18.72 -1.59 -2.02
CA TYR A 344 17.42 -1.95 -1.49
C TYR A 344 16.38 -2.15 -2.59
N GLU A 345 15.50 -3.10 -2.35
CA GLU A 345 14.23 -3.28 -3.02
C GLU A 345 13.12 -2.78 -2.09
N VAL A 346 12.14 -2.05 -2.63
CA VAL A 346 11.07 -1.42 -1.85
C VAL A 346 9.73 -2.02 -2.22
N HIS A 347 9.04 -2.57 -1.23
CA HIS A 347 7.64 -2.98 -1.33
C HIS A 347 6.79 -1.93 -0.61
N GLY A 348 5.86 -1.30 -1.32
CA GLY A 348 5.05 -0.21 -0.80
C GLY A 348 3.57 -0.49 -0.85
N MET A 349 2.83 -0.07 0.18
CA MET A 349 1.38 0.00 0.16
C MET A 349 0.92 1.39 0.58
N ASP A 350 -0.07 1.92 -0.12
CA ASP A 350 -0.77 3.14 0.24
C ASP A 350 -2.19 3.15 -0.36
N LEU A 351 -3.05 4.05 0.10
CA LEU A 351 -4.39 4.28 -0.44
C LEU A 351 -4.37 4.90 -1.84
N ARG A 352 -3.27 5.51 -2.25
CA ARG A 352 -3.08 6.28 -3.49
C ARG A 352 -1.66 6.12 -3.98
N SER A 353 -1.41 6.63 -5.20
CA SER A 353 -0.08 6.65 -5.83
C SER A 353 0.28 8.01 -6.42
N ASP A 354 -0.31 9.10 -5.93
CA ASP A 354 -0.22 10.44 -6.52
C ASP A 354 1.22 10.97 -6.54
N TYR A 355 1.97 10.75 -5.46
CA TYR A 355 3.35 11.25 -5.30
C TYR A 355 4.43 10.25 -5.71
N ILE A 356 4.09 8.96 -5.82
CA ILE A 356 5.04 7.91 -6.26
C ILE A 356 4.99 7.60 -7.76
N GLN A 357 4.19 8.31 -8.56
CA GLN A 357 4.06 8.08 -10.01
C GLN A 357 5.43 7.95 -10.71
N ARG A 358 6.43 8.75 -10.29
CA ARG A 358 7.79 8.69 -10.83
C ARG A 358 8.58 7.45 -10.45
N LEU A 359 8.10 6.69 -9.47
CA LEU A 359 8.72 5.46 -8.99
C LEU A 359 8.08 4.21 -9.61
N LEU A 360 6.84 4.32 -10.09
CA LEU A 360 6.14 3.20 -10.72
C LEU A 360 6.92 2.72 -11.95
N GLY A 361 7.12 1.41 -12.03
CA GLY A 361 7.89 0.78 -13.11
C GLY A 361 9.42 0.88 -12.97
N ARG A 362 9.96 1.55 -11.94
CA ARG A 362 11.40 1.50 -11.64
C ARG A 362 11.80 0.11 -11.13
N PRO A 363 12.92 -0.45 -11.61
CA PRO A 363 13.44 -1.72 -11.07
C PRO A 363 13.61 -1.65 -9.55
N GLY A 364 13.14 -2.69 -8.85
CA GLY A 364 13.22 -2.78 -7.39
C GLY A 364 12.15 -1.98 -6.63
N PHE A 365 11.14 -1.39 -7.32
CA PHE A 365 9.99 -0.76 -6.68
C PHE A 365 8.70 -1.51 -7.00
N HIS A 366 8.03 -1.98 -5.96
CA HIS A 366 6.77 -2.73 -6.03
C HIS A 366 5.70 -1.97 -5.24
N PHE A 367 4.58 -1.68 -5.87
CA PHE A 367 3.49 -0.93 -5.26
C PHE A 367 2.16 -1.69 -5.35
N ASP A 368 1.47 -1.76 -4.24
CA ASP A 368 0.09 -2.22 -4.15
C ASP A 368 -0.80 -1.15 -3.52
N GLU A 369 -1.91 -0.81 -4.19
CA GLU A 369 -2.94 0.06 -3.61
C GLU A 369 -3.70 -0.71 -2.52
N GLY A 370 -3.71 -0.17 -1.28
CA GLY A 370 -4.35 -0.86 -0.16
C GLY A 370 -4.48 -0.01 1.10
N ASP A 371 -5.38 -0.44 1.98
CA ASP A 371 -5.62 0.13 3.32
C ASP A 371 -5.06 -0.79 4.40
N ILE A 372 -4.25 -0.27 5.30
CA ILE A 372 -3.61 -1.00 6.40
C ILE A 372 -4.63 -1.71 7.32
N SER A 373 -5.83 -1.15 7.46
CA SER A 373 -6.88 -1.71 8.30
C SER A 373 -7.60 -2.91 7.65
N ILE A 374 -7.45 -3.07 6.34
CA ILE A 374 -8.18 -4.06 5.54
C ILE A 374 -7.25 -5.16 5.02
N HIS A 375 -6.09 -4.79 4.45
CA HIS A 375 -5.18 -5.71 3.73
C HIS A 375 -4.21 -6.43 4.67
N ARG A 376 -4.71 -6.99 5.77
CA ARG A 376 -3.92 -7.58 6.88
C ARG A 376 -3.03 -8.74 6.43
N GLU A 377 -3.55 -9.60 5.57
CA GLU A 377 -2.85 -10.79 5.07
C GLU A 377 -1.75 -10.40 4.09
N TRP A 378 -1.99 -9.40 3.24
CA TRP A 378 -0.95 -8.83 2.38
C TRP A 378 0.21 -8.26 3.23
N ILE A 379 -0.12 -7.52 4.29
CA ILE A 379 0.86 -6.93 5.21
C ILE A 379 1.64 -8.02 5.93
N GLU A 380 0.96 -9.04 6.49
CA GLU A 380 1.60 -10.15 7.16
C GLU A 380 2.55 -10.91 6.22
N TYR A 381 2.09 -11.17 4.99
CA TYR A 381 2.88 -11.82 3.95
C TYR A 381 4.17 -11.03 3.63
N HIS A 382 4.07 -9.73 3.39
CA HIS A 382 5.22 -8.89 3.06
C HIS A 382 6.14 -8.67 4.28
N ILE A 383 5.60 -8.57 5.49
CA ILE A 383 6.42 -8.56 6.71
C ILE A 383 7.25 -9.85 6.80
N ARG A 384 6.66 -11.01 6.49
CA ARG A 384 7.40 -12.28 6.48
C ARG A 384 8.52 -12.31 5.45
N LYS A 385 8.35 -11.68 4.30
CA LYS A 385 9.34 -11.65 3.20
C LYS A 385 10.40 -10.56 3.36
N CYS A 386 10.03 -9.36 3.77
CA CYS A 386 10.96 -8.23 3.84
C CYS A 386 11.92 -8.32 5.03
N ASP A 387 13.10 -7.69 4.88
CA ASP A 387 14.13 -7.64 5.92
C ASP A 387 13.83 -6.54 6.94
N ILE A 388 13.24 -5.43 6.49
CA ILE A 388 12.97 -4.22 7.30
C ILE A 388 11.56 -3.74 7.06
N VAL A 389 10.85 -3.33 8.12
CA VAL A 389 9.48 -2.81 8.06
C VAL A 389 9.43 -1.37 8.57
N ILE A 390 8.81 -0.48 7.79
CA ILE A 390 8.69 0.95 8.08
C ILE A 390 7.20 1.35 7.94
N PRO A 391 6.41 1.35 9.04
CA PRO A 391 4.99 1.67 8.99
C PRO A 391 4.77 3.18 9.15
N LEU A 392 4.77 3.93 8.04
CA LEU A 392 4.59 5.39 8.03
C LEU A 392 3.13 5.84 8.06
N VAL A 393 2.18 4.92 8.07
CA VAL A 393 0.75 5.25 8.10
C VAL A 393 0.38 5.86 9.44
N ALA A 394 -0.09 7.11 9.40
CA ALA A 394 -0.53 7.87 10.56
C ALA A 394 -1.44 9.04 10.15
N ILE A 395 -2.33 9.45 11.06
CA ILE A 395 -3.04 10.72 10.98
C ILE A 395 -2.23 11.75 11.76
N ALA A 396 -1.43 12.56 11.05
CA ALA A 396 -0.49 13.51 11.64
C ALA A 396 -0.93 14.98 11.49
N THR A 397 -2.23 15.24 11.45
CA THR A 397 -2.83 16.56 11.25
C THR A 397 -3.57 17.01 12.49
N PRO A 398 -3.17 18.13 13.16
CA PRO A 398 -3.71 18.53 14.46
C PRO A 398 -5.23 18.70 14.52
N ILE A 399 -5.86 19.13 13.44
CA ILE A 399 -7.31 19.32 13.37
C ILE A 399 -8.06 17.99 13.49
N GLU A 400 -7.49 16.89 12.98
CA GLU A 400 -8.08 15.56 13.08
C GLU A 400 -8.03 15.00 14.51
N TYR A 401 -7.05 15.40 15.30
CA TYR A 401 -6.96 14.97 16.70
C TYR A 401 -8.14 15.42 17.55
N THR A 402 -8.73 16.57 17.21
CA THR A 402 -9.89 17.13 17.90
C THR A 402 -11.21 16.72 17.25
N ARG A 403 -11.25 16.57 15.93
CA ARG A 403 -12.48 16.21 15.19
C ARG A 403 -12.77 14.72 15.21
N ASN A 404 -11.73 13.88 15.03
CA ASN A 404 -11.86 12.44 14.85
C ASN A 404 -10.89 11.64 15.76
N PRO A 405 -10.89 11.89 17.09
CA PRO A 405 -9.90 11.31 18.01
C PRO A 405 -9.89 9.78 18.04
N LEU A 406 -11.04 9.13 17.91
CA LEU A 406 -11.12 7.66 17.86
C LEU A 406 -10.46 7.10 16.60
N ARG A 407 -10.66 7.73 15.45
CA ARG A 407 -10.02 7.30 14.21
C ARG A 407 -8.50 7.47 14.28
N VAL A 408 -8.01 8.51 14.94
CA VAL A 408 -6.58 8.70 15.21
C VAL A 408 -6.05 7.55 16.08
N PHE A 409 -6.74 7.20 17.15
CA PHE A 409 -6.36 6.08 18.02
C PHE A 409 -6.36 4.74 17.25
N GLU A 410 -7.42 4.42 16.54
CA GLU A 410 -7.55 3.18 15.77
C GLU A 410 -6.38 3.00 14.78
N LEU A 411 -6.09 4.04 13.98
CA LEU A 411 -5.07 3.96 12.95
C LEU A 411 -3.65 4.05 13.53
N ASP A 412 -3.40 5.04 14.39
CA ASP A 412 -2.04 5.32 14.89
C ASP A 412 -1.59 4.35 15.97
N PHE A 413 -2.51 3.72 16.70
CA PHE A 413 -2.18 2.74 17.72
C PHE A 413 -2.55 1.32 17.32
N GLU A 414 -3.84 1.00 17.11
CA GLU A 414 -4.29 -0.39 16.97
C GLU A 414 -3.74 -1.07 15.71
N GLU A 415 -3.84 -0.41 14.54
CA GLU A 415 -3.34 -1.00 13.30
C GLU A 415 -1.80 -1.08 13.30
N ASN A 416 -1.11 -0.05 13.78
CA ASN A 416 0.35 -0.10 13.91
C ASN A 416 0.82 -1.14 14.96
N LEU A 417 0.08 -1.34 16.05
CA LEU A 417 0.38 -2.40 17.01
C LEU A 417 0.32 -3.79 16.37
N ARG A 418 -0.60 -4.00 15.43
CA ARG A 418 -0.69 -5.26 14.68
C ARG A 418 0.57 -5.48 13.83
N VAL A 419 1.04 -4.45 13.12
CA VAL A 419 2.30 -4.50 12.37
C VAL A 419 3.48 -4.85 13.29
N VAL A 420 3.58 -4.21 14.46
CA VAL A 420 4.61 -4.52 15.45
C VAL A 420 4.54 -5.99 15.89
N ARG A 421 3.35 -6.52 16.15
CA ARG A 421 3.16 -7.94 16.53
C ARG A 421 3.59 -8.89 15.42
N TYR A 422 3.34 -8.58 14.17
CA TYR A 422 3.85 -9.37 13.04
C TYR A 422 5.38 -9.31 12.97
N CYS A 423 6.00 -8.14 13.19
CA CYS A 423 7.45 -8.04 13.23
C CYS A 423 8.05 -8.90 14.36
N VAL A 424 7.40 -8.98 15.52
CA VAL A 424 7.79 -9.89 16.61
C VAL A 424 7.64 -11.35 16.20
N LYS A 425 6.49 -11.72 15.61
CA LYS A 425 6.17 -13.10 15.19
C LYS A 425 7.18 -13.64 14.16
N TYR A 426 7.62 -12.78 13.24
CA TYR A 426 8.50 -13.17 12.13
C TYR A 426 9.95 -12.68 12.30
N GLU A 427 10.30 -12.20 13.51
CA GLU A 427 11.67 -11.74 13.87
C GLU A 427 12.23 -10.65 12.93
N LYS A 428 11.36 -9.76 12.45
CA LYS A 428 11.74 -8.70 11.50
C LYS A 428 12.17 -7.43 12.22
N ARG A 429 13.12 -6.71 11.61
CA ARG A 429 13.53 -5.39 12.09
C ARG A 429 12.48 -4.35 11.74
N ILE A 430 12.10 -3.53 12.73
CA ILE A 430 11.18 -2.41 12.52
C ILE A 430 11.89 -1.06 12.74
N VAL A 431 11.70 -0.12 11.79
CA VAL A 431 12.09 1.29 11.94
C VAL A 431 10.79 2.08 12.10
N PHE A 432 10.45 2.41 13.34
CA PHE A 432 9.12 2.91 13.68
C PHE A 432 9.07 4.43 13.78
N PRO A 433 8.11 5.10 13.08
CA PRO A 433 7.88 6.53 13.17
C PRO A 433 7.17 6.88 14.49
N SER A 434 7.94 7.31 15.48
CA SER A 434 7.44 8.05 16.62
C SER A 434 7.19 9.52 16.17
N THR A 435 7.23 10.47 17.06
CA THR A 435 7.00 11.89 16.75
C THR A 435 7.65 12.77 17.81
N SER A 436 8.02 13.99 17.46
CA SER A 436 8.42 15.01 18.43
C SER A 436 7.27 15.40 19.38
N GLU A 437 6.03 15.08 19.04
CA GLU A 437 4.86 15.38 19.89
C GLU A 437 4.78 14.50 21.15
N VAL A 438 5.54 13.40 21.21
CA VAL A 438 5.60 12.57 22.44
C VAL A 438 6.22 13.33 23.62
N TYR A 439 7.04 14.33 23.37
CA TYR A 439 7.57 15.17 24.45
C TYR A 439 6.49 16.04 25.12
N GLY A 440 5.44 16.39 24.37
CA GLY A 440 4.31 17.14 24.89
C GLY A 440 4.73 18.49 25.49
N MET A 441 4.29 18.76 26.69
CA MET A 441 4.59 19.97 27.46
C MET A 441 5.88 19.82 28.27
N CYS A 442 6.92 19.19 27.71
CA CYS A 442 8.24 19.14 28.33
C CYS A 442 8.84 20.55 28.42
N GLU A 443 9.46 20.84 29.55
CA GLU A 443 10.03 22.17 29.84
C GLU A 443 11.52 22.28 29.51
N ASP A 444 12.14 21.17 29.04
CA ASP A 444 13.56 21.16 28.67
C ASP A 444 13.80 22.08 27.46
N GLU A 445 14.90 22.83 27.46
CA GLU A 445 15.29 23.71 26.37
C GLU A 445 15.51 22.92 25.07
N ASN A 446 16.17 21.73 25.17
CA ASN A 446 16.42 20.83 24.06
C ASN A 446 15.89 19.44 24.42
N PHE A 447 14.98 18.91 23.62
CA PHE A 447 14.36 17.61 23.86
C PHE A 447 15.34 16.46 23.57
N ASN A 448 15.72 15.75 24.60
CA ASN A 448 16.65 14.63 24.57
C ASN A 448 15.89 13.30 24.60
N GLU A 449 16.33 12.32 23.82
CA GLU A 449 15.66 11.03 23.67
C GLU A 449 15.69 10.18 24.94
N ASP A 450 16.77 10.30 25.71
CA ASP A 450 17.06 9.44 26.86
C ASP A 450 16.55 10.02 28.20
N ASP A 451 16.57 11.35 28.33
CA ASP A 451 16.38 12.03 29.63
C ASP A 451 15.10 12.89 29.71
N SER A 452 14.62 13.45 28.58
CA SER A 452 13.47 14.36 28.59
C SER A 452 12.18 13.68 28.99
N LYS A 453 11.41 14.35 29.87
CA LYS A 453 10.11 13.87 30.32
C LYS A 453 9.07 13.96 29.20
N LEU A 454 8.21 12.95 29.13
CA LEU A 454 7.08 12.92 28.19
C LEU A 454 5.81 13.36 28.92
N VAL A 455 5.47 14.67 28.86
CA VAL A 455 4.38 15.29 29.63
C VAL A 455 3.20 15.62 28.73
N LEU A 456 2.03 15.08 29.03
CA LEU A 456 0.79 15.34 28.29
C LEU A 456 -0.21 16.14 29.11
N GLY A 457 -1.09 16.86 28.41
CA GLY A 457 -2.12 17.67 29.04
C GLY A 457 -3.33 16.88 29.53
N PRO A 458 -4.35 17.58 30.08
CA PRO A 458 -5.56 16.97 30.63
C PRO A 458 -6.33 16.14 29.58
N ILE A 459 -7.00 15.08 30.04
CA ILE A 459 -7.77 14.14 29.17
C ILE A 459 -8.78 14.85 28.27
N ARG A 460 -9.43 15.91 28.76
CA ARG A 460 -10.38 16.70 27.96
C ARG A 460 -9.76 17.40 26.74
N MET A 461 -8.44 17.56 26.72
CA MET A 461 -7.71 18.13 25.58
C MET A 461 -7.41 17.00 24.58
N GLN A 462 -8.35 16.72 23.70
CA GLN A 462 -8.32 15.61 22.75
C GLN A 462 -7.13 15.67 21.76
N ARG A 463 -6.55 16.85 21.59
CA ARG A 463 -5.32 17.03 20.83
C ARG A 463 -4.20 16.05 21.24
N TRP A 464 -4.17 15.62 22.49
CA TRP A 464 -3.14 14.71 23.01
C TRP A 464 -3.34 13.24 22.64
N ILE A 465 -4.48 12.88 21.99
CA ILE A 465 -4.74 11.48 21.59
C ILE A 465 -3.63 10.91 20.70
N TYR A 466 -3.13 11.70 19.74
CA TYR A 466 -2.04 11.33 18.86
C TYR A 466 -0.74 11.06 19.63
N SER A 467 -0.35 12.00 20.49
CA SER A 467 0.85 11.89 21.32
C SER A 467 0.74 10.71 22.28
N CYS A 468 -0.43 10.48 22.90
CA CYS A 468 -0.70 9.31 23.74
C CYS A 468 -0.52 8.00 22.98
N SER A 469 -1.12 7.88 21.80
CA SER A 469 -1.03 6.70 20.93
C SER A 469 0.42 6.38 20.58
N LYS A 470 1.19 7.38 20.18
CA LYS A 470 2.61 7.21 19.84
C LYS A 470 3.47 6.91 21.08
N GLN A 471 3.27 7.59 22.22
CA GLN A 471 3.98 7.26 23.47
C GLN A 471 3.73 5.82 23.94
N LEU A 472 2.47 5.38 23.88
CA LEU A 472 2.13 4.03 24.28
C LEU A 472 2.78 3.00 23.36
N LEU A 473 2.78 3.26 22.06
CA LEU A 473 3.38 2.36 21.08
C LEU A 473 4.91 2.31 21.18
N ASP A 474 5.58 3.46 21.45
CA ASP A 474 7.02 3.53 21.74
C ASP A 474 7.36 2.59 22.92
N ARG A 475 6.57 2.63 24.01
CA ARG A 475 6.78 1.78 25.19
C ARG A 475 6.52 0.30 24.91
N VAL A 476 5.50 -0.03 24.12
CA VAL A 476 5.19 -1.40 23.73
C VAL A 476 6.30 -1.99 22.85
N ILE A 477 6.80 -1.23 21.86
CA ILE A 477 7.93 -1.63 21.02
C ILE A 477 9.18 -1.86 21.86
N TRP A 478 9.48 -0.95 22.79
CA TRP A 478 10.60 -1.10 23.72
C TRP A 478 10.47 -2.37 24.57
N ALA A 479 9.29 -2.64 25.11
CA ALA A 479 9.03 -3.86 25.89
C ALA A 479 9.19 -5.13 25.05
N TYR A 480 8.73 -5.14 23.80
CA TYR A 480 8.97 -6.26 22.88
C TYR A 480 10.47 -6.44 22.56
N GLY A 481 11.23 -5.35 22.45
CA GLY A 481 12.68 -5.42 22.32
C GLY A 481 13.33 -6.10 23.51
N ALA A 482 12.99 -5.66 24.72
CA ALA A 482 13.57 -6.19 25.96
C ALA A 482 13.14 -7.65 26.26
N GLN A 483 11.89 -8.04 25.97
CA GLN A 483 11.34 -9.33 26.38
C GLN A 483 11.31 -10.39 25.27
N LYS A 484 11.26 -9.97 24.00
CA LYS A 484 11.11 -10.86 22.85
C LYS A 484 12.22 -10.70 21.79
N GLY A 485 13.20 -9.83 22.02
CA GLY A 485 14.32 -9.63 21.12
C GLY A 485 13.96 -8.90 19.82
N LEU A 486 12.83 -8.17 19.78
CA LEU A 486 12.48 -7.35 18.60
C LEU A 486 13.60 -6.36 18.31
N ARG A 487 14.16 -6.42 17.10
CA ARG A 487 15.11 -5.41 16.62
C ARG A 487 14.34 -4.18 16.13
N PHE A 488 14.55 -3.05 16.78
CA PHE A 488 13.81 -1.83 16.45
C PHE A 488 14.69 -0.59 16.51
N THR A 489 14.25 0.45 15.80
CA THR A 489 14.68 1.83 15.98
C THR A 489 13.45 2.71 16.00
N LEU A 490 13.28 3.55 17.03
CA LEU A 490 12.27 4.60 17.05
C LEU A 490 12.88 5.89 16.52
N PHE A 491 12.29 6.51 15.52
CA PHE A 491 12.75 7.83 15.08
C PHE A 491 11.68 8.89 15.34
N ARG A 492 12.09 10.08 15.74
CA ARG A 492 11.23 11.21 16.08
C ARG A 492 11.47 12.38 15.12
N PRO A 493 10.65 12.56 14.09
CA PRO A 493 10.78 13.69 13.18
C PRO A 493 10.34 14.99 13.85
N PHE A 494 11.09 16.09 13.57
CA PHE A 494 10.81 17.44 14.03
C PHE A 494 10.47 18.33 12.85
N ASN A 495 9.17 18.59 12.64
CA ASN A 495 8.59 19.50 11.64
C ASN A 495 9.29 19.48 10.28
N TRP A 496 9.30 18.31 9.64
CA TRP A 496 9.90 18.19 8.31
C TRP A 496 9.08 18.94 7.27
N ILE A 497 9.78 19.69 6.40
CA ILE A 497 9.23 20.45 5.30
C ILE A 497 9.95 20.09 3.99
N GLY A 498 9.32 20.36 2.86
CA GLY A 498 9.86 20.08 1.54
C GLY A 498 8.77 19.86 0.49
N PRO A 499 9.17 19.62 -0.76
CA PRO A 499 8.25 19.26 -1.84
C PRO A 499 7.39 18.04 -1.49
N ARG A 500 6.11 18.05 -1.92
CA ARG A 500 5.16 16.93 -1.69
C ARG A 500 4.77 16.70 -0.22
N LEU A 501 4.93 17.71 0.63
CA LEU A 501 4.59 17.62 2.06
C LEU A 501 3.10 17.29 2.27
N ASP A 502 2.23 17.98 1.57
CA ASP A 502 0.76 17.81 1.54
C ASP A 502 0.30 18.16 0.12
N SER A 503 -1.00 18.36 -0.10
CA SER A 503 -1.55 18.94 -1.33
C SER A 503 -2.26 20.25 -1.07
N LEU A 504 -2.39 21.11 -2.08
CA LEU A 504 -3.19 22.33 -1.98
C LEU A 504 -4.67 22.01 -1.72
N MET A 505 -5.16 20.86 -2.22
CA MET A 505 -6.50 20.39 -1.93
C MET A 505 -6.68 20.04 -0.45
N SER A 506 -5.70 19.37 0.18
CA SER A 506 -5.76 19.09 1.63
C SER A 506 -5.74 20.38 2.45
N ALA A 507 -5.02 21.41 2.00
CA ALA A 507 -5.02 22.73 2.64
C ALA A 507 -6.40 23.41 2.53
N ARG A 508 -7.09 23.32 1.36
CA ARG A 508 -8.44 23.88 1.18
C ARG A 508 -9.48 23.29 2.13
N ILE A 509 -9.37 22.00 2.44
CA ILE A 509 -10.27 21.36 3.40
C ILE A 509 -9.78 21.48 4.85
N GLY A 510 -8.70 22.22 5.09
CA GLY A 510 -8.13 22.47 6.41
C GLY A 510 -7.42 21.26 7.03
N SER A 511 -6.98 20.29 6.20
CA SER A 511 -6.29 19.06 6.62
C SER A 511 -4.84 19.03 6.14
N SER A 512 -4.11 20.14 6.29
CA SER A 512 -2.70 20.26 5.94
C SER A 512 -1.86 20.77 7.10
N ARG A 513 -0.54 20.70 6.92
CA ARG A 513 0.42 21.31 7.84
C ARG A 513 0.53 22.80 7.61
N ALA A 514 1.07 23.54 8.61
CA ALA A 514 1.09 24.99 8.63
C ALA A 514 1.69 25.59 7.34
N ILE A 515 2.87 25.15 6.91
CA ILE A 515 3.53 25.73 5.72
C ILE A 515 2.70 25.60 4.45
N THR A 516 2.04 24.44 4.24
CA THR A 516 1.17 24.23 3.06
C THR A 516 -0.06 25.14 3.11
N GLN A 517 -0.62 25.36 4.32
CA GLN A 517 -1.73 26.30 4.49
C GLN A 517 -1.29 27.75 4.21
N LEU A 518 -0.10 28.16 4.67
CA LEU A 518 0.44 29.49 4.39
C LEU A 518 0.66 29.69 2.88
N ILE A 519 1.19 28.67 2.19
CA ILE A 519 1.38 28.69 0.73
C ILE A 519 0.03 28.78 0.00
N LEU A 520 -0.98 28.01 0.42
CA LEU A 520 -2.32 28.12 -0.18
C LEU A 520 -2.89 29.54 -0.09
N ASN A 521 -2.70 30.22 1.06
CA ASN A 521 -3.16 31.60 1.21
C ASN A 521 -2.47 32.54 0.20
N LEU A 522 -1.17 32.34 -0.07
CA LEU A 522 -0.45 33.08 -1.09
C LEU A 522 -0.96 32.79 -2.50
N VAL A 523 -1.17 31.52 -2.79
CA VAL A 523 -1.70 31.04 -4.08
C VAL A 523 -3.10 31.59 -4.36
N GLU A 524 -3.98 31.65 -3.37
CA GLU A 524 -5.36 32.11 -3.51
C GLU A 524 -5.55 33.62 -3.25
N GLY A 525 -4.50 34.32 -2.85
CA GLY A 525 -4.60 35.76 -2.51
C GLY A 525 -5.51 36.01 -1.31
N THR A 526 -5.55 35.10 -0.36
CA THR A 526 -6.29 35.23 0.90
C THR A 526 -5.34 35.62 2.04
N PRO A 527 -5.81 36.32 3.10
CA PRO A 527 -4.96 36.68 4.22
C PRO A 527 -4.36 35.46 4.91
N ILE A 528 -3.06 35.49 5.18
CA ILE A 528 -2.39 34.47 5.98
C ILE A 528 -2.90 34.53 7.42
N GLN A 529 -3.43 33.38 7.92
CA GLN A 529 -3.94 33.30 9.28
C GLN A 529 -2.81 32.93 10.24
N LEU A 530 -2.52 33.81 11.20
CA LEU A 530 -1.56 33.58 12.28
C LEU A 530 -2.32 33.19 13.55
N ILE A 531 -2.17 31.93 13.97
CA ILE A 531 -2.86 31.40 15.14
C ILE A 531 -2.11 31.85 16.40
N ASP A 532 -2.82 32.49 17.36
CA ASP A 532 -2.26 33.07 18.58
C ASP A 532 -1.01 33.92 18.28
N SER A 533 -1.15 34.79 17.26
CA SER A 533 -0.09 35.68 16.74
C SER A 533 1.10 34.96 16.11
N GLY A 534 1.11 33.66 15.99
CA GLY A 534 2.17 32.88 15.36
C GLY A 534 3.49 32.82 16.13
N ASN A 535 3.47 33.02 17.43
CA ASN A 535 4.69 33.11 18.28
C ASN A 535 5.30 31.73 18.60
N GLN A 536 4.57 30.64 18.36
CA GLN A 536 5.03 29.27 18.64
C GLN A 536 6.29 28.96 17.83
N LYS A 537 7.38 28.58 18.50
CA LYS A 537 8.65 28.24 17.87
C LYS A 537 8.72 26.76 17.48
N ARG A 538 9.26 26.51 16.32
CA ARG A 538 9.51 25.15 15.78
C ARG A 538 10.88 25.10 15.11
N CYS A 539 11.49 23.91 15.16
CA CYS A 539 12.69 23.62 14.38
C CYS A 539 12.28 22.90 13.10
N PHE A 540 12.46 23.57 11.98
CA PHE A 540 12.10 23.03 10.67
C PHE A 540 13.25 22.23 10.07
N THR A 541 12.96 21.05 9.55
CA THR A 541 13.95 20.15 9.00
C THR A 541 13.64 19.89 7.53
N ASP A 542 14.63 20.03 6.68
CA ASP A 542 14.48 19.67 5.28
C ASP A 542 14.26 18.16 5.11
N VAL A 543 13.36 17.77 4.21
CA VAL A 543 13.06 16.37 3.95
C VAL A 543 14.27 15.58 3.48
N THR A 544 15.20 16.19 2.75
CA THR A 544 16.41 15.53 2.25
C THR A 544 17.37 15.20 3.39
N ASP A 545 17.56 16.10 4.36
CA ASP A 545 18.33 15.84 5.58
C ASP A 545 17.67 14.72 6.41
N GLY A 546 16.35 14.79 6.58
CA GLY A 546 15.60 13.78 7.32
C GLY A 546 15.68 12.40 6.70
N VAL A 547 15.51 12.31 5.39
CA VAL A 547 15.59 11.05 4.63
C VAL A 547 17.02 10.48 4.64
N GLU A 548 18.05 11.31 4.57
CA GLU A 548 19.45 10.84 4.70
C GLU A 548 19.70 10.25 6.09
N CYS A 549 19.15 10.84 7.15
CA CYS A 549 19.23 10.24 8.49
C CYS A 549 18.52 8.89 8.54
N LEU A 550 17.29 8.80 8.01
CA LEU A 550 16.54 7.54 7.93
C LEU A 550 17.30 6.49 7.10
N PHE A 551 17.91 6.88 6.00
CA PHE A 551 18.72 5.98 5.20
C PHE A 551 19.86 5.36 6.03
N ARG A 552 20.59 6.16 6.84
CA ARG A 552 21.62 5.66 7.75
C ARG A 552 21.08 4.77 8.86
N ILE A 553 19.88 5.07 9.38
CA ILE A 553 19.17 4.20 10.33
C ILE A 553 18.86 2.85 9.67
N ILE A 554 18.42 2.84 8.42
CA ILE A 554 18.09 1.62 7.67
C ILE A 554 19.35 0.82 7.36
N GLU A 555 20.45 1.46 6.92
CA GLU A 555 21.74 0.78 6.74
C GLU A 555 22.22 0.12 8.03
N ASN A 556 22.04 0.78 9.17
CA ASN A 556 22.36 0.27 10.51
C ASN A 556 23.73 -0.39 10.59
N LYS A 557 24.77 0.29 10.11
CA LYS A 557 26.14 -0.23 10.11
C LYS A 557 26.59 -0.56 11.52
N GLY A 558 27.00 -1.80 11.74
CA GLY A 558 27.42 -2.27 13.06
C GLY A 558 26.29 -2.39 14.07
N SER A 559 25.04 -2.43 13.66
CA SER A 559 23.83 -2.56 14.53
C SER A 559 23.71 -1.45 15.59
N VAL A 560 24.28 -0.27 15.34
CA VAL A 560 24.34 0.84 16.31
C VAL A 560 22.96 1.47 16.61
N CYS A 561 22.00 1.27 15.70
CA CYS A 561 20.64 1.81 15.82
C CYS A 561 19.65 0.83 16.48
N ASP A 562 20.05 -0.43 16.73
CA ASP A 562 19.16 -1.40 17.37
C ASP A 562 18.86 -1.00 18.82
N SER A 563 17.56 -1.04 19.17
CA SER A 563 17.05 -0.61 20.47
C SER A 563 17.42 0.84 20.81
N ARG A 564 17.32 1.75 19.82
CA ARG A 564 17.61 3.17 20.00
C ARG A 564 16.41 4.05 19.64
N ILE A 565 16.40 5.23 20.27
CA ILE A 565 15.51 6.34 19.91
C ILE A 565 16.39 7.42 19.29
N ILE A 566 15.98 8.01 18.17
CA ILE A 566 16.75 8.99 17.41
C ILE A 566 15.86 10.17 17.03
N ASN A 567 16.14 11.32 17.56
CA ASN A 567 15.54 12.58 17.11
C ASN A 567 16.14 12.98 15.75
N ILE A 568 15.27 13.32 14.80
CA ILE A 568 15.69 13.78 13.47
C ILE A 568 15.13 15.19 13.27
N GLY A 569 15.98 16.17 13.45
CA GLY A 569 15.61 17.57 13.39
C GLY A 569 16.80 18.49 13.13
N ASN A 570 16.53 19.74 12.79
CA ASN A 570 17.55 20.78 12.65
C ASN A 570 17.38 21.83 13.76
N PRO A 571 18.17 21.76 14.85
CA PRO A 571 18.05 22.73 15.96
C PRO A 571 18.45 24.16 15.58
N GLU A 572 19.20 24.36 14.47
CA GLU A 572 19.62 25.67 13.99
C GLU A 572 18.51 26.38 13.19
N ASN A 573 17.58 25.63 12.59
CA ASN A 573 16.44 26.15 11.84
C ASN A 573 15.22 26.42 12.77
N GLU A 574 15.46 27.02 13.95
CA GLU A 574 14.40 27.43 14.86
C GLU A 574 13.78 28.74 14.39
N ALA A 575 12.48 28.75 14.15
CA ALA A 575 11.71 29.92 13.77
C ALA A 575 10.30 29.87 14.37
N SER A 576 9.69 31.02 14.62
CA SER A 576 8.25 31.09 14.93
C SER A 576 7.43 30.87 13.65
N ILE A 577 6.15 30.54 13.80
CA ILE A 577 5.24 30.43 12.65
C ILE A 577 5.11 31.80 11.94
N ARG A 578 5.22 32.89 12.68
CA ARG A 578 5.27 34.25 12.09
C ARG A 578 6.52 34.45 11.25
N ASP A 579 7.72 34.14 11.77
CA ASP A 579 8.98 34.24 11.02
C ASP A 579 8.93 33.41 9.74
N LEU A 580 8.39 32.20 9.81
CA LEU A 580 8.18 31.32 8.66
C LEU A 580 7.24 31.97 7.61
N ALA A 581 6.14 32.57 8.07
CA ALA A 581 5.18 33.20 7.19
C ALA A 581 5.78 34.48 6.51
N GLU A 582 6.54 35.26 7.24
CA GLU A 582 7.25 36.45 6.72
C GLU A 582 8.32 36.05 5.69
N LEU A 583 9.09 34.98 5.97
CA LEU A 583 10.05 34.41 5.03
C LEU A 583 9.37 33.90 3.76
N LEU A 584 8.25 33.17 3.89
CA LEU A 584 7.45 32.73 2.73
C LEU A 584 6.95 33.87 1.87
N VAL A 585 6.47 34.96 2.48
CA VAL A 585 6.02 36.13 1.76
C VAL A 585 7.18 36.81 1.01
N SER A 586 8.36 36.93 1.64
CA SER A 586 9.56 37.48 0.99
C SER A 586 9.93 36.59 -0.24
N LYS A 587 10.04 35.26 -0.07
CA LYS A 587 10.39 34.36 -1.16
C LYS A 587 9.33 34.28 -2.26
N PHE A 588 8.06 34.43 -1.90
CA PHE A 588 6.97 34.51 -2.88
C PHE A 588 7.08 35.79 -3.74
N ASN A 589 7.36 36.94 -3.15
CA ASN A 589 7.52 38.19 -3.88
C ASN A 589 8.76 38.22 -4.80
N GLU A 590 9.83 37.53 -4.40
CA GLU A 590 11.06 37.34 -5.18
C GLU A 590 10.93 36.27 -6.28
N HIS A 591 9.91 35.40 -6.20
CA HIS A 591 9.80 34.26 -7.07
C HIS A 591 9.46 34.64 -8.52
N PRO A 592 10.13 34.05 -9.55
CA PRO A 592 9.89 34.38 -10.96
C PRO A 592 8.44 34.24 -11.44
N MET A 593 7.69 33.32 -10.81
CA MET A 593 6.30 33.08 -11.15
C MET A 593 5.30 33.90 -10.32
N HIS A 594 5.74 34.75 -9.39
CA HIS A 594 4.87 35.46 -8.48
C HIS A 594 3.78 36.28 -9.20
N SER A 595 4.13 36.86 -10.36
CA SER A 595 3.18 37.65 -11.18
C SER A 595 2.00 36.88 -11.75
N LYS A 596 2.04 35.55 -11.65
CA LYS A 596 0.94 34.64 -12.06
C LYS A 596 -0.09 34.43 -10.95
N PHE A 597 0.17 34.94 -9.76
CA PHE A 597 -0.65 34.74 -8.57
C PHE A 597 -1.18 36.09 -8.06
N PRO A 598 -2.26 36.09 -7.28
CA PRO A 598 -2.74 37.32 -6.62
C PRO A 598 -1.67 37.89 -5.70
N PRO A 599 -1.70 39.23 -5.47
CA PRO A 599 -0.79 39.83 -4.52
C PRO A 599 -1.08 39.38 -3.10
N PHE A 600 -0.06 39.36 -2.23
CA PHE A 600 -0.19 39.05 -0.83
C PHE A 600 -1.26 39.91 -0.14
N ALA A 601 -2.24 39.27 0.51
CA ALA A 601 -3.43 39.91 1.08
C ALA A 601 -3.27 40.35 2.56
N GLY A 602 -2.05 40.23 3.12
CA GLY A 602 -1.77 40.59 4.51
C GLY A 602 -1.92 39.44 5.51
N PHE A 603 -1.65 39.76 6.79
CA PHE A 603 -1.80 38.84 7.91
C PHE A 603 -3.10 39.06 8.66
N ARG A 604 -3.70 37.97 9.17
CA ARG A 604 -4.88 37.99 10.04
C ARG A 604 -4.63 37.15 11.28
N GLU A 605 -4.79 37.71 12.46
CA GLU A 605 -4.69 36.94 13.71
C GLU A 605 -5.98 36.18 14.00
N VAL A 606 -5.84 34.94 14.47
CA VAL A 606 -6.96 34.06 14.79
C VAL A 606 -6.63 33.31 16.09
N GLU A 607 -7.59 33.24 17.00
CA GLU A 607 -7.42 32.47 18.24
C GLU A 607 -7.42 30.95 17.95
N SER A 608 -6.53 30.20 18.60
CA SER A 608 -6.41 28.73 18.44
C SER A 608 -7.71 27.99 18.73
N ARG A 609 -8.47 28.45 19.73
CA ARG A 609 -9.78 27.90 20.07
C ARG A 609 -10.80 28.00 18.93
N THR A 610 -10.76 29.13 18.21
CA THR A 610 -11.66 29.37 17.05
C THR A 610 -11.25 28.50 15.86
N TYR A 611 -9.95 28.29 15.66
CA TYR A 611 -9.42 27.54 14.50
C TYR A 611 -9.48 26.03 14.68
N TYR A 612 -9.01 25.50 15.82
CA TYR A 612 -8.89 24.05 16.09
C TYR A 612 -10.02 23.51 16.98
N GLY A 613 -10.82 24.35 17.63
CA GLY A 613 -11.83 23.95 18.60
C GLY A 613 -11.34 23.90 20.05
N GLU A 614 -12.27 23.66 20.99
CA GLU A 614 -12.02 23.74 22.45
C GLU A 614 -11.05 22.67 22.99
N GLY A 615 -10.85 21.56 22.27
CA GLY A 615 -9.95 20.46 22.69
C GLY A 615 -8.49 20.65 22.31
N TYR A 616 -8.11 21.80 21.75
CA TYR A 616 -6.75 22.10 21.31
C TYR A 616 -5.91 22.76 22.42
N GLN A 617 -4.65 22.36 22.49
CA GLN A 617 -3.63 22.94 23.36
C GLN A 617 -2.29 22.82 22.63
N ASP A 618 -1.54 23.92 22.48
CA ASP A 618 -0.23 23.92 21.80
C ASP A 618 0.95 23.95 22.81
N MET A 619 2.14 23.79 22.27
CA MET A 619 3.42 23.88 22.96
C MET A 619 4.15 25.13 22.48
N ASP A 620 4.80 25.86 23.40
CA ASP A 620 5.49 27.11 23.08
C ASP A 620 6.73 26.91 22.23
N HIS A 621 7.52 25.86 22.50
CA HIS A 621 8.72 25.52 21.74
C HIS A 621 8.88 24.03 21.54
N ARG A 622 9.67 23.64 20.54
CA ARG A 622 9.95 22.24 20.22
C ARG A 622 11.30 22.12 19.54
N LYS A 623 12.38 22.04 20.34
CA LYS A 623 13.75 22.01 19.86
C LYS A 623 14.41 20.64 20.10
N PRO A 624 14.93 19.94 19.07
CA PRO A 624 15.57 18.65 19.27
C PRO A 624 17.00 18.76 19.79
N SER A 625 17.38 17.89 20.71
CA SER A 625 18.76 17.42 20.78
C SER A 625 18.99 16.38 19.69
N ILE A 626 20.07 16.50 18.93
CA ILE A 626 20.46 15.55 17.87
C ILE A 626 21.76 14.80 18.22
N GLN A 627 22.09 14.72 19.51
CA GLN A 627 23.33 14.09 19.97
C GLN A 627 23.40 12.60 19.60
N ASN A 628 22.27 11.87 19.69
CA ASN A 628 22.23 10.47 19.30
C ASN A 628 22.44 10.29 17.79
N ALA A 629 21.82 11.10 16.95
CA ALA A 629 22.05 11.07 15.50
C ALA A 629 23.51 11.39 15.13
N ARG A 630 24.10 12.40 15.76
CA ARG A 630 25.52 12.73 15.54
C ARG A 630 26.44 11.59 15.97
N ARG A 631 26.25 11.06 17.18
CA ARG A 631 27.12 10.03 17.78
C ARG A 631 27.01 8.68 17.08
N LEU A 632 25.78 8.22 16.79
CA LEU A 632 25.53 6.88 16.26
C LEU A 632 25.65 6.82 14.75
N LEU A 633 25.25 7.88 14.05
CA LEU A 633 25.12 7.88 12.59
C LEU A 633 26.14 8.79 11.90
N ASN A 634 26.94 9.56 12.66
CA ASN A 634 27.74 10.65 12.10
C ASN A 634 26.91 11.56 11.19
N TRP A 635 25.68 11.90 11.62
CA TRP A 635 24.74 12.70 10.87
C TRP A 635 24.50 14.04 11.55
N ALA A 636 24.42 15.07 10.75
CA ALA A 636 23.91 16.40 11.13
C ALA A 636 23.16 16.99 9.93
N PRO A 637 22.12 17.80 10.17
CA PRO A 637 21.42 18.51 9.10
C PRO A 637 22.33 19.55 8.44
N THR A 638 22.12 19.79 7.16
CA THR A 638 22.95 20.67 6.35
C THR A 638 22.18 21.75 5.60
N VAL A 639 20.84 21.57 5.50
CA VAL A 639 19.99 22.49 4.72
C VAL A 639 19.45 23.59 5.62
N GLU A 640 19.67 24.82 5.23
CA GLU A 640 19.18 26.02 5.92
C GLU A 640 17.68 26.21 5.66
N LEU A 641 16.96 26.85 6.60
CA LEU A 641 15.51 27.07 6.54
C LEU A 641 15.10 27.80 5.27
N GLU A 642 15.84 28.82 4.89
CA GLU A 642 15.55 29.64 3.73
C GLU A 642 15.47 28.81 2.44
N ARG A 643 16.45 27.93 2.23
CA ARG A 643 16.48 27.01 1.08
C ARG A 643 15.33 26.02 1.10
N SER A 644 15.03 25.42 2.25
CA SER A 644 13.89 24.49 2.38
C SER A 644 12.56 25.16 2.07
N VAL A 645 12.40 26.42 2.48
CA VAL A 645 11.20 27.24 2.20
C VAL A 645 11.10 27.55 0.70
N GLU A 646 12.21 27.95 0.05
CA GLU A 646 12.27 28.22 -1.39
C GLU A 646 11.88 26.96 -2.21
N GLU A 647 12.47 25.80 -1.93
CA GLU A 647 12.21 24.57 -2.66
C GLU A 647 10.75 24.10 -2.44
N THR A 648 10.22 24.23 -1.22
CA THR A 648 8.83 23.90 -0.90
C THR A 648 7.87 24.81 -1.65
N LEU A 649 8.12 26.12 -1.63
CA LEU A 649 7.30 27.14 -2.31
C LEU A 649 7.30 26.90 -3.83
N ASP A 650 8.49 26.75 -4.45
CA ASP A 650 8.61 26.52 -5.90
C ASP A 650 7.80 25.30 -6.35
N PHE A 651 7.86 24.20 -5.57
CA PHE A 651 7.07 23.00 -5.86
C PHE A 651 5.57 23.30 -5.91
N PHE A 652 5.01 23.92 -4.89
CA PHE A 652 3.56 24.17 -4.81
C PHE A 652 3.10 25.23 -5.83
N LEU A 653 3.91 26.25 -6.13
CA LEU A 653 3.58 27.22 -7.17
C LEU A 653 3.52 26.57 -8.57
N ARG A 654 4.45 25.65 -8.87
CA ARG A 654 4.41 24.86 -10.13
C ARG A 654 3.22 23.93 -10.17
N GLU A 655 2.91 23.28 -9.06
CA GLU A 655 1.75 22.37 -8.95
C GLU A 655 0.45 23.14 -9.17
N ALA A 656 0.28 24.31 -8.56
CA ALA A 656 -0.88 25.18 -8.74
C ALA A 656 -1.09 25.55 -10.21
N ILE A 657 -0.03 25.93 -10.93
CA ILE A 657 -0.10 26.25 -12.37
C ILE A 657 -0.45 25.01 -13.20
N ARG A 658 0.17 23.85 -12.90
CA ARG A 658 -0.06 22.60 -13.64
C ARG A 658 -1.49 22.11 -13.52
N CYS A 659 -2.11 22.26 -12.35
CA CYS A 659 -3.48 21.80 -12.11
C CYS A 659 -4.55 22.74 -12.67
N GLY A 660 -4.16 23.87 -13.32
CA GLY A 660 -5.12 24.85 -13.89
C GLY A 660 -6.00 25.51 -12.83
N GLU A 661 -5.56 25.54 -11.59
CA GLU A 661 -6.33 26.05 -10.44
C GLU A 661 -6.63 27.55 -10.52
N PHE A 662 -6.05 28.28 -11.52
CA PHE A 662 -6.25 29.72 -11.77
C PHE A 662 -7.34 30.06 -12.79
N GLU A 663 -7.67 29.18 -13.75
CA GLU A 663 -8.73 29.46 -14.73
C GLU A 663 -10.13 29.51 -14.11
N ILE A 664 -10.30 28.98 -12.90
CA ILE A 664 -11.60 28.95 -12.20
C ILE A 664 -11.95 30.31 -11.59
N ILE A 665 -10.98 31.15 -11.25
CA ILE A 665 -11.21 32.48 -10.64
C ILE A 665 -11.70 33.48 -11.68
N ASP A 666 -11.19 33.43 -12.92
CA ASP A 666 -11.66 34.31 -14.01
C ASP A 666 -13.08 33.95 -14.49
N ALA A 667 -13.50 32.70 -14.37
CA ALA A 667 -14.84 32.25 -14.77
C ALA A 667 -15.95 32.65 -13.77
N VAL A 668 -15.62 32.95 -12.51
CA VAL A 668 -16.58 33.39 -11.48
C VAL A 668 -16.69 34.90 -11.41
N GLY A 669 -15.65 35.63 -11.85
CA GLY A 669 -15.61 37.11 -11.86
C GLY A 669 -16.36 37.80 -13.00
N SER A 670 -16.89 37.05 -14.00
CA SER A 670 -17.55 37.61 -15.19
C SER A 670 -19.06 37.30 -15.26
N LYS A 671 -19.74 37.11 -14.12
CA LYS A 671 -21.20 37.18 -14.03
C LYS A 671 -21.62 38.30 -13.09
N GLN A 672 -21.70 39.49 -13.64
CA GLN A 672 -22.66 40.52 -13.24
C GLN A 672 -23.94 40.38 -14.08
#